data_2bd363c9ba173aea8c6362556c2248da
#
_entry.id   2bd363c9ba173aea8c6362556c2248da
#
_cell.length_a   1.000
_cell.length_b   1.000
_cell.length_c   1.000
_cell.angle_alpha   90.00
_cell.angle_beta   90.00
_cell.angle_gamma   90.00
#
_symmetry.space_group_name_H-M   'P 1'
#
loop_
_entity.id
_entity.type
_entity.pdbx_description
1 polymer ?
#
loop_
_entity_poly.entity_id
_entity_poly.type
_entity_poly.pdbx_seq_one_letter_code
_entity_poly.pdbx_strand_id
1 'polypeptide(L)'
;MPGVHTGAGARCRLRVPGFTALFRCPVLSPGSRYQHPLPALNSPVPVAAASSARCPLSRRPAPLPAPAAPAAGPLPVQLPEPVALPRPVPVARGGSAPGAGCRGRFRCGCRSPLAGAGSRCPFAGAVPVPVPACRCRFPVPVRRGGPGAGPRLPVPVPGARSPGRSRCRSPLAGARCPGRCRMGGVCSRAFRRLRPRRVMSAAAAAAAGSGAGGGRGPVLTSRTMNPAVRRVEYAVRGPIVTRATQLERELQQGASKPFTEVIKANIGDAHAMGQKPITFLRQVTALCVYPELMNDKSIPSDAKDRAKRLLAACGGQSAGAYSASPGIELVRQHVARFLQQRDGVAADPQNIFLATGASDAIVVILKLLASGSGASRTGVLVPIPQYPLYSATIAELSAVQLGYYLAEEQCWALEVAELRRVLAKGRQHCCPRVLCIINPGNPTGQVQSRQCIEDVIKFAYEENLFLMADEVYQDNIYAKGSAFYSFKKVLSEMGPPYSKTVELASFHSISKGFMGECGFRGGYMEVINMDPEVKEQLVKLVSVRLCPPVSGQILLGALVDPPQPGEPSYETFMAEKKAVLSTLAHKAQLTQEIFNKTPGIHCNPVQGAMYSFPRIDLPPRAITAAKEKGQAPDTFFCMRLLEETGICVVPGSGFGQREGTFHFRMTILPPTEKLKVLLEKLSSFYTEFVKEFS
;
A
#
# COMPACT_ATOMS: atom_id res chain seq x y z
N MET A 1 -14.50 58.09 -46.77
CA MET A 1 -13.10 58.43 -46.99
C MET A 1 -12.69 59.50 -46.00
N PRO A 2 -11.54 59.50 -45.37
CA PRO A 2 -10.55 58.47 -44.93
C PRO A 2 -10.41 58.49 -43.39
N GLY A 3 -9.75 57.66 -42.76
CA GLY A 3 -8.38 57.37 -42.66
C GLY A 3 -8.08 56.33 -41.55
N VAL A 4 -7.19 55.48 -41.88
CA VAL A 4 -6.64 54.41 -41.04
C VAL A 4 -5.63 55.03 -40.04
N HIS A 5 -5.73 54.76 -38.74
CA HIS A 5 -4.61 54.89 -37.82
C HIS A 5 -4.39 53.59 -37.08
N THR A 6 -3.27 52.98 -37.39
CA THR A 6 -2.67 51.84 -36.71
C THR A 6 -2.04 52.29 -35.38
N GLY A 7 -2.59 51.80 -34.26
CA GLY A 7 -2.03 52.00 -32.93
C GLY A 7 -0.96 50.93 -32.62
N ALA A 8 0.27 51.39 -32.43
CA ALA A 8 1.42 50.57 -32.02
C ALA A 8 1.31 50.10 -30.59
N GLY A 9 1.36 48.80 -30.37
CA GLY A 9 1.41 48.18 -29.03
C GLY A 9 2.78 48.36 -28.39
N ALA A 10 2.83 48.88 -27.21
CA ALA A 10 4.04 49.02 -26.39
C ALA A 10 4.64 47.66 -26.02
N ARG A 11 5.93 47.47 -26.23
CA ARG A 11 6.71 46.32 -25.87
C ARG A 11 7.56 46.63 -24.61
N CYS A 12 7.29 45.96 -23.51
CA CYS A 12 8.16 45.98 -22.33
C CYS A 12 9.25 44.90 -22.44
N ARG A 13 10.50 45.29 -22.24
CA ARG A 13 11.66 44.37 -22.12
C ARG A 13 12.03 44.21 -20.67
N LEU A 14 11.97 43.01 -20.14
CA LEU A 14 12.62 42.64 -18.89
C LEU A 14 13.90 41.88 -19.23
N ARG A 15 15.04 42.34 -18.73
CA ARG A 15 16.34 41.65 -18.85
C ARG A 15 16.66 40.93 -17.55
N VAL A 16 16.76 39.62 -17.64
CA VAL A 16 17.38 38.78 -16.60
C VAL A 16 18.60 38.11 -17.25
N PRO A 17 19.76 38.03 -16.58
CA PRO A 17 20.97 37.47 -17.24
C PRO A 17 20.75 36.01 -17.64
N GLY A 18 20.85 35.75 -18.94
CA GLY A 18 20.85 34.40 -19.50
C GLY A 18 19.67 33.99 -20.39
N PHE A 19 18.57 34.76 -20.46
CA PHE A 19 17.45 34.40 -21.36
C PHE A 19 16.66 35.62 -21.83
N THR A 20 16.36 35.67 -23.11
CA THR A 20 15.50 36.70 -23.71
C THR A 20 14.21 36.02 -24.23
N ALA A 21 13.08 36.24 -23.58
CA ALA A 21 11.79 35.80 -24.06
C ALA A 21 10.86 36.99 -24.30
N LEU A 22 10.13 36.98 -25.42
CA LEU A 22 9.14 37.98 -25.82
C LEU A 22 7.74 37.48 -25.50
N PHE A 23 7.04 38.18 -24.58
CA PHE A 23 5.63 37.91 -24.29
C PHE A 23 4.72 38.99 -24.88
N ARG A 24 3.61 38.59 -25.51
CA ARG A 24 2.50 39.47 -25.90
C ARG A 24 1.45 39.49 -24.77
N CYS A 25 1.14 40.66 -24.23
CA CYS A 25 0.00 40.84 -23.35
C CYS A 25 -1.29 41.09 -24.17
N PRO A 26 -2.43 40.50 -23.81
CA PRO A 26 -3.71 40.86 -24.42
C PRO A 26 -4.23 42.17 -23.81
N VAL A 27 -4.70 43.06 -24.67
CA VAL A 27 -5.34 44.32 -24.31
C VAL A 27 -6.78 44.02 -23.89
N LEU A 28 -7.14 44.41 -22.66
CA LEU A 28 -8.53 44.41 -22.19
C LEU A 28 -9.22 45.69 -22.66
N SER A 29 -10.37 45.53 -23.30
CA SER A 29 -11.26 46.63 -23.74
C SER A 29 -12.00 47.21 -22.50
N PRO A 30 -12.22 48.54 -22.43
CA PRO A 30 -12.98 49.16 -21.36
C PRO A 30 -14.48 49.21 -21.71
N GLY A 31 -15.32 48.72 -20.79
CA GLY A 31 -16.76 48.99 -20.86
C GLY A 31 -17.68 47.91 -20.29
N SER A 32 -17.85 47.87 -18.98
CA SER A 32 -19.15 47.61 -18.36
C SER A 32 -19.14 48.00 -16.89
N ARG A 33 -19.97 48.96 -16.54
CA ARG A 33 -20.25 49.36 -15.15
C ARG A 33 -21.17 48.32 -14.52
N TYR A 34 -20.73 47.80 -13.34
CA TYR A 34 -21.66 47.20 -12.40
C TYR A 34 -21.50 47.91 -11.06
N GLN A 35 -22.56 48.56 -10.63
CA GLN A 35 -22.73 49.15 -9.29
C GLN A 35 -23.27 48.07 -8.37
N HIS A 36 -22.57 47.80 -7.25
CA HIS A 36 -23.19 47.38 -6.01
C HIS A 36 -22.37 47.92 -4.81
N PRO A 37 -23.03 48.38 -3.74
CA PRO A 37 -22.41 49.17 -2.68
C PRO A 37 -21.79 48.25 -1.61
N LEU A 38 -20.66 48.69 -1.10
CA LEU A 38 -20.01 48.16 0.11
C LEU A 38 -20.73 48.69 1.40
N PRO A 39 -20.93 47.87 2.43
CA PRO A 39 -21.33 48.43 3.74
C PRO A 39 -20.10 48.87 4.55
N ALA A 40 -20.29 50.04 5.18
CA ALA A 40 -19.30 50.71 5.99
C ALA A 40 -19.00 49.98 7.30
N LEU A 41 -17.72 49.95 7.65
CA LEU A 41 -17.21 49.65 8.99
C LEU A 41 -17.15 50.96 9.78
N ASN A 42 -17.90 51.03 10.86
CA ASN A 42 -17.67 51.98 11.96
C ASN A 42 -18.12 51.34 13.28
N SER A 43 -17.20 51.11 14.17
CA SER A 43 -17.32 51.46 15.61
C SER A 43 -16.12 50.94 16.42
N PRO A 44 -15.75 51.63 17.49
CA PRO A 44 -14.40 51.60 18.09
C PRO A 44 -14.28 50.66 19.29
N VAL A 45 -13.05 50.26 19.52
CA VAL A 45 -12.58 49.46 20.69
C VAL A 45 -12.49 50.37 21.93
N PRO A 46 -12.91 49.94 23.13
CA PRO A 46 -12.46 50.50 24.38
C PRO A 46 -11.34 49.68 25.01
N VAL A 47 -10.25 50.35 25.29
CA VAL A 47 -9.17 49.92 26.18
C VAL A 47 -9.64 50.04 27.63
N ALA A 48 -9.46 48.99 28.44
CA ALA A 48 -9.55 49.12 29.91
C ALA A 48 -8.40 48.35 30.57
N ALA A 49 -7.85 49.07 31.54
CA ALA A 49 -6.61 48.85 32.25
C ALA A 49 -6.61 47.65 33.22
N ALA A 50 -5.41 47.21 33.51
CA ALA A 50 -5.07 46.23 34.53
C ALA A 50 -5.33 46.75 35.95
N SER A 51 -5.83 45.93 36.86
CA SER A 51 -5.56 46.03 38.28
C SER A 51 -5.51 44.62 38.92
N SER A 52 -4.48 44.47 39.70
CA SER A 52 -4.08 43.35 40.54
C SER A 52 -5.03 43.14 41.73
N ALA A 53 -5.40 41.90 42.06
CA ALA A 53 -5.75 41.52 43.43
C ALA A 53 -5.56 40.02 43.68
N ARG A 54 -5.09 39.75 44.86
CA ARG A 54 -4.56 38.55 45.49
C ARG A 54 -5.61 37.48 45.78
N CYS A 55 -5.15 36.24 45.79
CA CYS A 55 -5.78 35.03 46.37
C CYS A 55 -6.13 35.19 47.87
N PRO A 56 -7.14 34.55 48.40
CA PRO A 56 -6.88 33.57 49.46
C PRO A 56 -7.66 32.24 49.40
N LEU A 57 -6.98 31.28 49.95
CA LEU A 57 -7.19 29.91 50.37
C LEU A 57 -8.60 29.46 50.84
N SER A 58 -8.86 28.17 50.49
CA SER A 58 -9.52 27.10 51.26
C SER A 58 -11.03 27.19 51.55
N ARG A 59 -11.74 26.18 51.03
CA ARG A 59 -12.75 25.37 51.79
C ARG A 59 -13.05 24.05 51.07
N ARG A 60 -13.20 23.02 51.90
CA ARG A 60 -13.51 21.59 51.54
C ARG A 60 -14.93 21.41 51.01
N PRO A 61 -15.23 20.35 50.26
CA PRO A 61 -16.56 20.07 49.71
C PRO A 61 -17.45 19.36 50.73
N ALA A 62 -18.76 19.60 50.63
CA ALA A 62 -19.83 18.92 51.38
C ALA A 62 -20.29 17.65 50.64
N PRO A 63 -20.89 16.68 51.32
CA PRO A 63 -21.13 15.34 50.79
C PRO A 63 -22.41 15.23 49.91
N LEU A 64 -22.36 14.25 48.96
CA LEU A 64 -23.45 13.85 48.06
C LEU A 64 -24.59 13.14 48.82
N PRO A 65 -25.87 13.27 48.40
CA PRO A 65 -26.98 12.48 48.91
C PRO A 65 -27.06 11.10 48.23
N ALA A 66 -27.59 10.11 48.95
CA ALA A 66 -27.75 8.72 48.59
C ALA A 66 -28.79 8.47 47.48
N PRO A 67 -28.73 7.32 46.77
CA PRO A 67 -29.58 7.04 45.62
C PRO A 67 -30.99 6.54 46.07
N ALA A 68 -32.01 6.96 45.32
CA ALA A 68 -33.40 6.51 45.45
C ALA A 68 -33.61 5.17 44.69
N ALA A 69 -34.51 4.35 45.22
CA ALA A 69 -34.86 3.02 44.77
C ALA A 69 -35.60 2.98 43.40
N PRO A 70 -35.56 1.83 42.65
CA PRO A 70 -36.03 1.75 41.28
C PRO A 70 -37.56 1.62 41.18
N ALA A 71 -38.13 2.34 40.19
CA ALA A 71 -39.52 2.22 39.78
C ALA A 71 -39.70 1.16 38.67
N ALA A 72 -40.88 0.55 38.68
CA ALA A 72 -41.31 -0.61 37.92
C ALA A 72 -41.06 -0.60 36.41
N GLY A 73 -40.73 -1.78 35.86
CA GLY A 73 -40.49 -2.03 34.45
C GLY A 73 -41.77 -2.06 33.59
N PRO A 74 -41.65 -1.88 32.30
CA PRO A 74 -42.73 -2.03 31.34
C PRO A 74 -42.95 -3.49 30.91
N LEU A 75 -44.21 -3.80 30.60
CA LEU A 75 -44.77 -5.07 30.17
C LEU A 75 -44.14 -5.62 28.87
N PRO A 76 -44.19 -6.95 28.63
CA PRO A 76 -43.57 -7.57 27.47
C PRO A 76 -44.42 -7.41 26.21
N VAL A 77 -43.77 -7.00 25.11
CA VAL A 77 -44.34 -7.00 23.76
C VAL A 77 -44.25 -8.43 23.23
N GLN A 78 -45.37 -9.01 22.85
CA GLN A 78 -45.48 -10.28 22.14
C GLN A 78 -44.93 -10.18 20.75
N LEU A 79 -44.00 -11.09 20.40
CA LEU A 79 -43.54 -11.34 19.05
C LEU A 79 -44.52 -12.29 18.33
N PRO A 80 -44.81 -12.13 17.03
CA PRO A 80 -45.64 -13.08 16.29
C PRO A 80 -44.85 -14.38 15.98
N GLU A 81 -45.60 -15.51 16.05
CA GLU A 81 -45.12 -16.85 15.79
C GLU A 81 -44.63 -17.05 14.33
N PRO A 82 -43.64 -17.95 14.09
CA PRO A 82 -43.18 -18.26 12.75
C PRO A 82 -44.13 -19.20 12.00
N VAL A 83 -44.47 -18.85 10.78
CA VAL A 83 -45.28 -19.64 9.82
C VAL A 83 -44.48 -20.90 9.44
N ALA A 84 -45.12 -22.06 9.62
CA ALA A 84 -44.57 -23.38 9.31
C ALA A 84 -44.49 -23.62 7.79
N LEU A 85 -43.32 -24.11 7.33
CA LEU A 85 -43.09 -24.62 5.98
C LEU A 85 -43.59 -26.09 5.88
N PRO A 86 -44.14 -26.53 4.74
CA PRO A 86 -44.69 -27.88 4.58
C PRO A 86 -43.58 -28.95 4.46
N ARG A 87 -43.82 -30.13 5.06
CA ARG A 87 -42.94 -31.31 5.06
C ARG A 87 -42.93 -32.00 3.68
N PRO A 88 -41.80 -32.59 3.27
CA PRO A 88 -41.76 -33.41 2.07
C PRO A 88 -42.30 -34.81 2.32
N VAL A 89 -42.96 -35.36 1.29
CA VAL A 89 -43.58 -36.70 1.22
C VAL A 89 -42.49 -37.77 1.02
N PRO A 90 -42.57 -38.95 1.65
CA PRO A 90 -41.58 -40.03 1.53
C PRO A 90 -41.79 -40.86 0.25
N VAL A 91 -40.71 -41.13 -0.47
CA VAL A 91 -40.65 -42.11 -1.57
C VAL A 91 -40.13 -43.43 -1.03
N ALA A 92 -40.85 -44.50 -1.38
CA ALA A 92 -40.64 -45.85 -0.92
C ALA A 92 -39.36 -46.47 -1.50
N ARG A 93 -38.74 -47.35 -0.69
CA ARG A 93 -37.63 -48.23 -1.03
C ARG A 93 -38.14 -49.43 -1.82
N GLY A 94 -37.45 -49.80 -2.88
CA GLY A 94 -37.54 -51.12 -3.53
C GLY A 94 -36.16 -51.55 -4.01
N GLY A 95 -35.80 -52.68 -3.65
CA GLY A 95 -34.57 -53.33 -3.41
C GLY A 95 -33.99 -54.19 -4.53
N SER A 96 -32.78 -54.62 -4.22
CA SER A 96 -32.04 -55.85 -4.67
C SER A 96 -31.39 -55.89 -6.02
N ALA A 97 -30.08 -56.13 -5.93
CA ALA A 97 -29.09 -56.55 -6.91
C ALA A 97 -29.33 -58.02 -7.39
N PRO A 98 -28.43 -58.71 -8.15
CA PRO A 98 -27.19 -58.33 -8.84
C PRO A 98 -27.05 -58.98 -10.27
N GLY A 99 -25.97 -58.64 -10.98
CA GLY A 99 -25.40 -59.65 -11.88
C GLY A 99 -24.89 -59.18 -13.25
N ALA A 100 -23.58 -59.42 -13.41
CA ALA A 100 -22.90 -59.90 -14.59
C ALA A 100 -22.74 -59.03 -15.85
N GLY A 101 -21.48 -58.78 -16.11
CA GLY A 101 -20.72 -58.44 -17.22
C GLY A 101 -21.15 -58.79 -18.64
N CYS A 102 -20.64 -57.95 -19.56
CA CYS A 102 -20.04 -58.46 -20.80
C CYS A 102 -19.43 -57.31 -21.60
N ARG A 103 -18.24 -57.57 -22.10
CA ARG A 103 -17.50 -56.79 -23.09
C ARG A 103 -18.21 -56.87 -24.44
N GLY A 104 -18.21 -55.78 -25.21
CA GLY A 104 -18.63 -55.79 -26.59
C GLY A 104 -18.17 -54.54 -27.35
N ARG A 105 -17.10 -54.68 -28.11
CA ARG A 105 -16.76 -53.76 -29.22
C ARG A 105 -17.78 -53.94 -30.32
N PHE A 106 -18.20 -52.87 -30.99
CA PHE A 106 -18.48 -52.94 -32.43
C PHE A 106 -18.36 -51.57 -33.13
N ARG A 107 -17.99 -51.68 -34.40
CA ARG A 107 -17.59 -50.64 -35.36
C ARG A 107 -18.78 -50.06 -36.13
N CYS A 108 -18.57 -48.83 -36.63
CA CYS A 108 -18.92 -48.24 -37.93
C CYS A 108 -20.21 -48.64 -38.67
N GLY A 109 -20.88 -47.62 -39.21
CA GLY A 109 -21.76 -47.75 -40.36
C GLY A 109 -22.43 -46.44 -40.73
N CYS A 110 -21.89 -45.76 -41.76
CA CYS A 110 -22.54 -44.66 -42.46
C CYS A 110 -23.77 -45.12 -43.23
N ARG A 111 -24.82 -44.26 -43.37
CA ARG A 111 -25.49 -43.88 -44.62
C ARG A 111 -26.75 -43.04 -44.36
N SER A 112 -26.77 -41.86 -44.99
CA SER A 112 -28.01 -41.14 -45.36
C SER A 112 -28.68 -41.87 -46.51
N PRO A 113 -29.96 -41.61 -46.95
CA PRO A 113 -30.46 -40.32 -47.30
C PRO A 113 -32.02 -40.08 -47.22
N LEU A 114 -32.41 -38.80 -47.37
CA LEU A 114 -33.55 -38.25 -48.11
C LEU A 114 -34.99 -38.19 -47.53
N ALA A 115 -35.44 -36.95 -47.48
CA ALA A 115 -36.70 -36.36 -47.98
C ALA A 115 -37.97 -36.39 -47.10
N GLY A 116 -38.52 -35.18 -46.92
CA GLY A 116 -39.95 -35.00 -46.88
C GLY A 116 -40.52 -34.00 -45.87
N ALA A 117 -40.68 -32.76 -46.32
CA ALA A 117 -41.82 -31.86 -46.14
C ALA A 117 -42.40 -31.55 -44.74
N GLY A 118 -42.34 -30.29 -44.37
CA GLY A 118 -43.56 -29.54 -43.97
C GLY A 118 -43.71 -29.08 -42.53
N SER A 119 -43.73 -27.76 -42.37
CA SER A 119 -44.50 -26.97 -41.42
C SER A 119 -43.73 -26.19 -40.30
N ARG A 120 -43.58 -24.94 -40.57
CA ARG A 120 -43.71 -23.72 -39.73
C ARG A 120 -43.43 -23.74 -38.21
N CYS A 121 -42.35 -23.02 -37.86
CA CYS A 121 -42.15 -21.92 -36.90
C CYS A 121 -42.77 -21.99 -35.48
N PRO A 122 -42.24 -21.23 -34.47
CA PRO A 122 -41.00 -20.47 -34.31
C PRO A 122 -40.32 -20.57 -32.90
N PHE A 123 -39.28 -19.81 -32.71
CA PHE A 123 -38.61 -19.31 -31.54
C PHE A 123 -37.24 -19.91 -31.13
N ALA A 124 -36.25 -19.08 -31.44
CA ALA A 124 -35.21 -18.52 -30.62
C ALA A 124 -34.23 -19.43 -29.86
N GLY A 125 -32.95 -19.17 -30.09
CA GLY A 125 -31.87 -19.56 -29.20
C GLY A 125 -30.61 -20.06 -29.91
N ALA A 126 -29.86 -19.19 -30.56
CA ALA A 126 -28.56 -19.53 -31.12
C ALA A 126 -27.47 -19.53 -30.04
N VAL A 127 -26.88 -20.66 -29.79
CA VAL A 127 -25.61 -20.84 -29.05
C VAL A 127 -24.50 -20.89 -30.10
N PRO A 128 -23.44 -20.05 -30.02
CA PRO A 128 -22.30 -20.21 -30.95
C PRO A 128 -21.35 -21.29 -30.49
N VAL A 129 -21.04 -22.18 -31.44
CA VAL A 129 -20.04 -23.22 -31.36
C VAL A 129 -18.67 -22.62 -31.69
N PRO A 130 -17.57 -22.97 -30.98
CA PRO A 130 -16.25 -22.46 -31.28
C PRO A 130 -15.62 -23.08 -32.51
N VAL A 131 -15.05 -22.26 -33.37
CA VAL A 131 -14.28 -22.66 -34.56
C VAL A 131 -12.84 -22.99 -34.15
N PRO A 132 -12.25 -24.12 -34.62
CA PRO A 132 -10.87 -24.48 -34.33
C PRO A 132 -9.88 -23.68 -35.20
N ALA A 133 -8.79 -23.22 -34.55
CA ALA A 133 -7.71 -22.50 -35.17
C ALA A 133 -6.92 -23.30 -36.17
N CYS A 134 -6.81 -22.82 -37.41
CA CYS A 134 -5.86 -23.31 -38.41
C CYS A 134 -4.44 -22.93 -38.07
N ARG A 135 -3.57 -23.93 -37.90
CA ARG A 135 -2.11 -23.75 -37.84
C ARG A 135 -1.56 -23.77 -39.28
N CYS A 136 -1.08 -22.64 -39.77
CA CYS A 136 -0.23 -22.59 -40.94
C CYS A 136 1.24 -22.77 -40.47
N ARG A 137 1.84 -23.89 -40.85
CA ARG A 137 3.31 -24.11 -40.82
C ARG A 137 3.89 -23.67 -42.14
N PHE A 138 4.84 -22.76 -42.12
CA PHE A 138 5.75 -22.54 -43.24
C PHE A 138 7.05 -23.32 -43.00
N PRO A 139 7.57 -24.05 -43.98
CA PRO A 139 8.84 -24.78 -43.86
C PRO A 139 10.00 -23.84 -44.25
N VAL A 140 11.05 -23.84 -43.39
CA VAL A 140 12.34 -23.25 -43.70
C VAL A 140 13.25 -24.31 -44.32
N PRO A 141 13.89 -24.09 -45.47
CA PRO A 141 14.88 -25.02 -46.01
C PRO A 141 16.26 -24.81 -45.40
N VAL A 142 16.81 -25.88 -44.87
CA VAL A 142 18.23 -25.95 -44.46
C VAL A 142 19.09 -26.19 -45.72
N ARG A 143 20.09 -25.35 -45.96
CA ARG A 143 21.24 -25.64 -46.84
C ARG A 143 22.54 -25.52 -46.06
N ARG A 144 23.29 -26.63 -46.09
CA ARG A 144 24.72 -26.71 -45.72
C ARG A 144 25.58 -26.24 -46.88
N GLY A 145 26.72 -25.60 -46.61
CA GLY A 145 27.79 -25.38 -47.56
C GLY A 145 28.76 -24.26 -47.09
N GLY A 146 30.00 -24.60 -46.87
CA GLY A 146 31.12 -23.89 -46.28
C GLY A 146 31.76 -22.77 -47.17
N PRO A 147 33.06 -22.39 -46.97
CA PRO A 147 33.38 -21.02 -46.58
C PRO A 147 33.93 -20.18 -47.76
N GLY A 148 33.74 -18.84 -47.66
CA GLY A 148 34.33 -17.94 -48.66
C GLY A 148 34.13 -16.47 -48.30
N ALA A 149 35.25 -15.83 -48.03
CA ALA A 149 35.63 -14.41 -48.17
C ALA A 149 34.57 -13.30 -48.12
N GLY A 150 34.87 -12.27 -47.28
CA GLY A 150 34.09 -11.08 -47.05
C GLY A 150 34.00 -10.08 -48.20
N PRO A 151 33.30 -8.99 -47.98
CA PRO A 151 34.04 -7.71 -47.98
C PRO A 151 33.68 -6.76 -46.81
N ARG A 152 34.66 -5.94 -46.55
CA ARG A 152 34.75 -4.91 -45.51
C ARG A 152 33.84 -3.70 -45.81
N LEU A 153 33.23 -3.14 -44.77
CA LEU A 153 32.69 -1.80 -44.75
C LEU A 153 33.76 -0.80 -44.29
N PRO A 154 33.77 0.44 -44.78
CA PRO A 154 34.84 1.40 -44.52
C PRO A 154 34.63 2.19 -43.22
N VAL A 155 35.74 2.32 -42.50
CA VAL A 155 35.92 3.20 -41.33
C VAL A 155 36.35 4.56 -41.85
N PRO A 156 35.93 5.72 -41.35
CA PRO A 156 36.55 7.00 -41.62
C PRO A 156 37.72 7.25 -40.65
N VAL A 157 38.84 7.62 -41.21
CA VAL A 157 40.12 7.96 -40.58
C VAL A 157 40.17 9.46 -40.26
N PRO A 158 40.83 9.90 -39.17
CA PRO A 158 41.02 11.32 -38.82
C PRO A 158 42.35 11.88 -39.35
N GLY A 159 42.37 13.15 -39.64
CA GLY A 159 43.58 13.94 -39.91
C GLY A 159 43.17 15.38 -40.14
N ALA A 160 43.78 16.41 -39.65
CA ALA A 160 45.14 16.79 -39.43
C ALA A 160 45.25 18.01 -38.48
N ARG A 161 46.24 17.97 -37.60
CA ARG A 161 47.29 18.96 -37.25
C ARG A 161 46.94 20.45 -37.03
N SER A 162 47.31 20.82 -35.81
CA SER A 162 47.71 22.11 -35.21
C SER A 162 48.51 23.06 -36.15
N PRO A 163 48.83 24.37 -35.80
CA PRO A 163 49.40 24.75 -34.49
C PRO A 163 49.01 26.15 -33.95
N GLY A 164 49.48 26.51 -32.76
CA GLY A 164 49.56 27.91 -32.34
C GLY A 164 49.59 28.15 -30.83
N ARG A 165 50.80 28.14 -30.26
CA ARG A 165 51.09 28.66 -28.91
C ARG A 165 50.98 30.19 -28.89
N SER A 166 50.41 30.76 -27.78
CA SER A 166 50.91 32.04 -27.27
C SER A 166 50.69 32.06 -25.74
N ARG A 167 51.81 32.25 -25.08
CA ARG A 167 51.93 32.63 -23.66
C ARG A 167 51.63 34.11 -23.52
N CYS A 168 50.99 34.56 -22.46
CA CYS A 168 51.30 35.85 -21.85
C CYS A 168 51.15 35.78 -20.35
N ARG A 169 52.13 36.37 -19.73
CA ARG A 169 52.46 36.49 -18.31
C ARG A 169 51.60 37.53 -17.63
N SER A 170 51.50 37.35 -16.31
CA SER A 170 51.14 38.39 -15.31
C SER A 170 52.02 39.64 -15.41
N PRO A 171 51.68 40.79 -14.80
CA PRO A 171 52.12 41.06 -13.44
C PRO A 171 51.20 41.94 -12.55
N LEU A 172 51.27 41.70 -11.25
CA LEU A 172 51.63 42.53 -10.10
C LEU A 172 50.96 43.89 -9.78
N ALA A 173 50.74 44.00 -8.48
CA ALA A 173 50.69 45.18 -7.55
C ALA A 173 49.30 45.73 -7.29
N GLY A 174 48.80 45.89 -6.07
CA GLY A 174 49.44 46.22 -4.79
C GLY A 174 48.73 47.46 -4.25
N ALA A 175 48.05 47.41 -3.09
CA ALA A 175 47.84 48.58 -2.27
C ALA A 175 47.36 48.17 -0.84
N ARG A 176 47.97 48.81 0.11
CA ARG A 176 48.00 48.64 1.55
C ARG A 176 46.80 49.28 2.25
N CYS A 177 46.63 48.84 3.52
CA CYS A 177 45.91 49.40 4.69
C CYS A 177 46.03 50.94 4.88
N PRO A 178 45.40 51.57 5.90
CA PRO A 178 45.37 51.20 7.32
C PRO A 178 44.14 51.66 8.11
N GLY A 179 44.05 51.21 9.37
CA GLY A 179 43.17 51.85 10.37
C GLY A 179 43.14 51.12 11.73
N ARG A 180 44.03 51.54 12.63
CA ARG A 180 44.05 51.12 14.05
C ARG A 180 42.97 51.86 14.84
N CYS A 181 42.42 51.23 15.85
CA CYS A 181 42.18 51.86 17.14
C CYS A 181 42.34 50.87 18.28
N ARG A 182 43.10 51.35 19.30
CA ARG A 182 43.44 50.69 20.59
C ARG A 182 42.41 51.08 21.66
N MET A 183 42.32 50.24 22.65
CA MET A 183 42.38 50.45 24.12
C MET A 183 41.60 49.30 24.76
N GLY A 184 41.93 48.59 25.76
CA GLY A 184 42.93 48.70 26.81
C GLY A 184 42.32 48.10 28.09
N GLY A 185 43.09 47.31 28.85
CA GLY A 185 42.87 47.11 30.27
C GLY A 185 42.62 45.67 30.75
N VAL A 186 43.65 44.92 31.02
CA VAL A 186 44.09 44.31 32.29
C VAL A 186 43.01 43.65 33.19
N CYS A 187 43.07 42.32 33.36
CA CYS A 187 43.35 41.70 34.66
C CYS A 187 43.70 40.21 34.57
N SER A 188 44.80 39.89 35.21
CA SER A 188 45.42 38.58 35.33
C SER A 188 44.72 37.69 36.38
N ARG A 189 44.65 36.37 36.17
CA ARG A 189 45.33 35.33 37.02
C ARG A 189 44.84 33.94 36.69
N ALA A 190 45.80 33.13 36.31
CA ALA A 190 46.04 31.75 36.68
C ALA A 190 44.88 30.73 36.75
N PHE A 191 44.85 29.84 35.79
CA PHE A 191 44.58 28.42 36.11
C PHE A 191 45.34 27.48 35.17
N ARG A 192 45.83 26.40 35.77
CA ARG A 192 46.80 25.39 35.36
C ARG A 192 46.46 24.71 34.02
N ARG A 193 47.51 24.41 33.29
CA ARG A 193 47.57 23.51 32.14
C ARG A 193 47.06 22.11 32.53
N LEU A 194 46.00 21.66 31.83
CA LEU A 194 45.74 20.24 31.60
C LEU A 194 45.68 20.06 30.06
N ARG A 195 46.63 19.30 29.54
CA ARG A 195 46.70 18.91 28.13
C ARG A 195 45.48 18.04 27.82
N PRO A 196 44.68 18.28 26.72
CA PRO A 196 43.75 17.29 26.23
C PRO A 196 44.53 16.15 25.57
N ARG A 197 44.36 14.93 26.08
CA ARG A 197 44.73 13.71 25.38
C ARG A 197 43.99 13.66 24.05
N ARG A 198 44.73 13.66 22.94
CA ARG A 198 44.24 13.28 21.63
C ARG A 198 43.71 11.86 21.72
N VAL A 199 42.40 11.66 21.69
CA VAL A 199 41.78 10.41 21.28
C VAL A 199 41.88 10.39 19.77
N MET A 200 42.89 9.74 19.23
CA MET A 200 42.94 9.38 17.81
C MET A 200 41.81 8.40 17.53
N SER A 201 40.87 8.82 16.70
CA SER A 201 39.84 7.93 16.17
C SER A 201 40.54 6.85 15.32
N ALA A 202 40.21 5.59 15.55
CA ALA A 202 40.72 4.42 14.84
C ALA A 202 40.37 4.35 13.32
N ALA A 203 40.02 5.50 12.72
CA ALA A 203 39.72 5.63 11.31
C ALA A 203 40.91 6.13 10.47
N ALA A 204 42.05 6.51 11.09
CA ALA A 204 43.20 7.06 10.34
C ALA A 204 44.37 6.07 10.17
N ALA A 205 44.27 4.83 10.70
CA ALA A 205 45.38 3.86 10.67
C ALA A 205 45.27 2.79 9.57
N ALA A 206 44.36 2.94 8.58
CA ALA A 206 44.25 1.97 7.48
C ALA A 206 44.67 2.52 6.11
N ALA A 207 45.41 3.62 6.04
CA ALA A 207 45.81 4.24 4.78
C ALA A 207 47.35 4.28 4.55
N ALA A 208 48.10 3.38 5.16
CA ALA A 208 49.54 3.24 4.83
C ALA A 208 49.86 1.76 4.62
N GLY A 209 49.91 1.35 3.37
CA GLY A 209 50.43 0.02 3.01
C GLY A 209 49.86 -0.50 1.68
N SER A 210 50.59 -0.24 0.63
CA SER A 210 50.88 -0.99 -0.60
C SER A 210 50.59 -0.17 -1.86
N GLY A 211 51.66 0.42 -2.39
CA GLY A 211 51.70 0.86 -3.76
C GLY A 211 51.86 -0.35 -4.69
N ALA A 212 51.00 -0.40 -5.69
CA ALA A 212 51.30 -0.88 -7.06
C ALA A 212 49.98 -0.93 -7.86
N GLY A 213 49.93 -0.30 -9.01
CA GLY A 213 48.89 -0.52 -10.01
C GLY A 213 47.58 0.23 -9.75
N GLY A 214 47.52 1.53 -10.10
CA GLY A 214 46.37 2.41 -9.91
C GLY A 214 45.17 2.13 -10.82
N GLY A 215 44.56 0.98 -10.76
CA GLY A 215 43.18 0.80 -11.23
C GLY A 215 42.20 1.45 -10.24
N ARG A 216 41.52 2.53 -10.62
CA ARG A 216 40.42 3.12 -9.82
C ARG A 216 39.34 2.07 -9.62
N GLY A 217 39.25 1.55 -8.39
CA GLY A 217 38.17 0.67 -8.01
C GLY A 217 36.81 1.38 -8.07
N PRO A 218 35.70 0.63 -8.03
CA PRO A 218 34.34 1.18 -8.07
C PRO A 218 34.09 2.16 -6.93
N VAL A 219 33.49 3.31 -7.24
CA VAL A 219 33.12 4.35 -6.26
C VAL A 219 32.05 3.85 -5.29
N LEU A 220 31.05 3.11 -5.82
CA LEU A 220 29.96 2.55 -5.02
C LEU A 220 30.28 1.09 -4.67
N THR A 221 30.50 0.84 -3.39
CA THR A 221 30.79 -0.48 -2.83
C THR A 221 29.92 -0.71 -1.60
N SER A 222 29.89 -1.94 -1.05
CA SER A 222 29.21 -2.21 0.20
C SER A 222 29.71 -1.37 1.39
N ARG A 223 30.97 -0.90 1.34
CA ARG A 223 31.56 -0.02 2.36
C ARG A 223 31.21 1.46 2.17
N THR A 224 31.03 1.91 0.94
CA THR A 224 30.78 3.32 0.60
C THR A 224 29.32 3.65 0.37
N MET A 225 28.43 2.64 0.21
CA MET A 225 27.00 2.87 0.08
C MET A 225 26.38 3.39 1.38
N ASN A 226 25.19 3.98 1.27
CA ASN A 226 24.41 4.46 2.42
C ASN A 226 24.22 3.32 3.45
N PRO A 227 24.74 3.46 4.69
CA PRO A 227 24.62 2.42 5.71
C PRO A 227 23.18 2.16 6.15
N ALA A 228 22.27 3.14 6.01
CA ALA A 228 20.85 2.94 6.32
C ALA A 228 20.22 1.93 5.35
N VAL A 229 20.53 2.01 4.05
CA VAL A 229 20.03 1.05 3.05
C VAL A 229 20.53 -0.37 3.33
N ARG A 230 21.73 -0.53 3.88
CA ARG A 230 22.25 -1.87 4.26
C ARG A 230 21.46 -2.53 5.40
N ARG A 231 20.77 -1.76 6.22
CA ARG A 231 19.95 -2.26 7.35
C ARG A 231 18.51 -2.61 6.94
N VAL A 232 18.14 -2.28 5.69
CA VAL A 232 16.78 -2.58 5.20
C VAL A 232 16.63 -4.08 5.00
N GLU A 233 15.62 -4.66 5.66
CA GLU A 233 15.17 -6.04 5.48
C GLU A 233 13.71 -6.05 5.03
N TYR A 234 13.38 -6.93 4.09
CA TYR A 234 12.03 -7.04 3.55
C TYR A 234 11.66 -8.50 3.29
N ALA A 235 11.20 -9.19 4.32
CA ALA A 235 10.99 -10.64 4.34
C ALA A 235 10.05 -11.16 3.25
N VAL A 236 9.04 -10.36 2.83
CA VAL A 236 8.09 -10.74 1.75
C VAL A 236 8.79 -11.00 0.41
N ARG A 237 10.02 -10.53 0.23
CA ARG A 237 10.89 -10.75 -0.94
C ARG A 237 12.22 -11.42 -0.56
N GLY A 238 12.25 -12.14 0.55
CA GLY A 238 13.43 -12.76 1.13
C GLY A 238 13.92 -14.05 0.43
N PRO A 239 14.85 -14.80 1.07
CA PRO A 239 15.51 -15.97 0.50
C PRO A 239 14.55 -17.07 0.02
N ILE A 240 13.46 -17.32 0.76
CA ILE A 240 12.44 -18.33 0.40
C ILE A 240 11.79 -18.00 -0.95
N VAL A 241 11.47 -16.73 -1.20
CA VAL A 241 10.88 -16.29 -2.48
C VAL A 241 11.88 -16.43 -3.63
N THR A 242 13.15 -16.12 -3.35
CA THR A 242 14.23 -16.33 -4.33
C THR A 242 14.35 -17.80 -4.69
N ARG A 243 14.36 -18.68 -3.70
CA ARG A 243 14.40 -20.14 -3.90
C ARG A 243 13.17 -20.66 -4.63
N ALA A 244 11.98 -20.19 -4.28
CA ALA A 244 10.74 -20.52 -4.98
C ALA A 244 10.82 -20.19 -6.48
N THR A 245 11.40 -19.02 -6.84
CA THR A 245 11.61 -18.64 -8.24
C THR A 245 12.65 -19.52 -8.94
N GLN A 246 13.66 -20.01 -8.23
CA GLN A 246 14.63 -20.96 -8.76
C GLN A 246 13.97 -22.32 -9.03
N LEU A 247 13.16 -22.83 -8.09
CA LEU A 247 12.41 -24.08 -8.25
C LEU A 247 11.45 -24.03 -9.44
N GLU A 248 10.78 -22.91 -9.68
CA GLU A 248 9.95 -22.73 -10.88
C GLU A 248 10.77 -22.87 -12.17
N ARG A 249 11.97 -22.29 -12.21
CA ARG A 249 12.86 -22.43 -13.37
C ARG A 249 13.37 -23.85 -13.53
N GLU A 250 13.72 -24.53 -12.44
CA GLU A 250 14.15 -25.94 -12.44
C GLU A 250 13.03 -26.84 -12.99
N LEU A 251 11.78 -26.64 -12.56
CA LEU A 251 10.62 -27.36 -13.09
C LEU A 251 10.38 -27.08 -14.58
N GLN A 252 10.51 -25.83 -15.02
CA GLN A 252 10.40 -25.45 -16.43
C GLN A 252 11.48 -26.08 -17.31
N GLN A 253 12.64 -26.39 -16.72
CA GLN A 253 13.76 -27.07 -17.36
C GLN A 253 13.65 -28.59 -17.31
N GLY A 254 12.55 -29.16 -16.75
CA GLY A 254 12.31 -30.58 -16.68
C GLY A 254 12.92 -31.29 -15.46
N ALA A 255 13.38 -30.54 -14.44
CA ALA A 255 13.88 -31.17 -13.23
C ALA A 255 12.76 -31.92 -12.49
N SER A 256 13.06 -33.16 -12.07
CA SER A 256 12.15 -33.96 -11.25
C SER A 256 12.11 -33.43 -9.83
N LYS A 257 10.91 -33.15 -9.31
CA LYS A 257 10.64 -32.71 -7.93
C LYS A 257 9.44 -33.51 -7.39
N PRO A 258 9.26 -33.55 -6.05
CA PRO A 258 8.07 -34.20 -5.45
C PRO A 258 6.77 -33.42 -5.70
N PHE A 259 6.83 -32.33 -6.45
CA PHE A 259 5.68 -31.50 -6.84
C PHE A 259 5.84 -31.01 -8.29
N THR A 260 4.73 -30.67 -8.92
CA THR A 260 4.67 -30.25 -10.33
C THR A 260 4.60 -28.73 -10.52
N GLU A 261 4.24 -27.97 -9.48
CA GLU A 261 4.14 -26.50 -9.51
C GLU A 261 4.56 -25.90 -8.16
N VAL A 262 5.03 -24.65 -8.18
CA VAL A 262 5.27 -23.86 -6.98
C VAL A 262 4.06 -22.98 -6.70
N ILE A 263 3.41 -23.15 -5.55
CA ILE A 263 2.25 -22.37 -5.13
C ILE A 263 2.72 -21.17 -4.29
N LYS A 264 2.69 -19.98 -4.87
CA LYS A 264 3.16 -18.73 -4.24
C LYS A 264 2.16 -18.16 -3.23
N ALA A 265 1.91 -18.86 -2.14
CA ALA A 265 1.03 -18.40 -1.06
C ALA A 265 1.65 -17.31 -0.15
N ASN A 266 2.76 -16.70 -0.54
CA ASN A 266 3.49 -15.66 0.19
C ASN A 266 3.05 -14.24 -0.17
N ILE A 267 2.43 -14.00 -1.35
CA ILE A 267 2.11 -12.68 -1.88
C ILE A 267 0.59 -12.46 -1.92
N GLY A 268 0.16 -11.31 -1.40
CA GLY A 268 -1.24 -10.87 -1.50
C GLY A 268 -1.52 -10.19 -2.85
N ASP A 269 -1.43 -10.94 -3.94
CA ASP A 269 -1.73 -10.52 -5.31
C ASP A 269 -2.88 -11.37 -5.86
N ALA A 270 -4.08 -10.79 -5.84
CA ALA A 270 -5.30 -11.50 -6.18
C ALA A 270 -5.33 -11.93 -7.66
N HIS A 271 -4.89 -11.07 -8.57
CA HIS A 271 -4.86 -11.38 -10.00
C HIS A 271 -3.81 -12.44 -10.34
N ALA A 272 -2.64 -12.41 -9.68
CA ALA A 272 -1.64 -13.47 -9.82
C ALA A 272 -2.15 -14.85 -9.35
N MET A 273 -3.14 -14.85 -8.44
CA MET A 273 -3.81 -16.07 -7.95
C MET A 273 -5.07 -16.43 -8.74
N GLY A 274 -5.33 -15.75 -9.87
CA GLY A 274 -6.41 -16.08 -10.79
C GLY A 274 -7.75 -15.37 -10.52
N GLN A 275 -7.81 -14.39 -9.64
CA GLN A 275 -8.99 -13.54 -9.51
C GLN A 275 -9.26 -12.80 -10.81
N LYS A 276 -10.50 -12.86 -11.29
CA LYS A 276 -10.91 -12.08 -12.47
C LYS A 276 -10.99 -10.61 -12.12
N PRO A 277 -10.57 -9.69 -13.02
CA PRO A 277 -10.75 -8.26 -12.85
C PRO A 277 -12.23 -7.89 -12.75
N ILE A 278 -12.54 -6.81 -12.06
CA ILE A 278 -13.87 -6.19 -12.06
C ILE A 278 -14.07 -5.50 -13.42
N THR A 279 -15.10 -5.93 -14.13
CA THR A 279 -15.35 -5.54 -15.54
C THR A 279 -15.42 -4.03 -15.71
N PHE A 280 -16.25 -3.35 -14.93
CA PHE A 280 -16.41 -1.90 -15.01
C PHE A 280 -15.09 -1.13 -14.86
N LEU A 281 -14.27 -1.48 -13.86
CA LEU A 281 -12.99 -0.82 -13.61
C LEU A 281 -12.04 -0.94 -14.81
N ARG A 282 -12.03 -2.11 -15.45
CA ARG A 282 -11.18 -2.37 -16.62
C ARG A 282 -11.72 -1.69 -17.87
N GLN A 283 -13.04 -1.64 -18.07
CA GLN A 283 -13.64 -0.92 -19.18
C GLN A 283 -13.33 0.58 -19.11
N VAL A 284 -13.56 1.24 -17.97
CA VAL A 284 -13.23 2.67 -17.78
C VAL A 284 -11.73 2.92 -18.03
N THR A 285 -10.87 2.07 -17.48
CA THR A 285 -9.41 2.20 -17.67
C THR A 285 -9.01 2.03 -19.13
N ALA A 286 -9.53 1.01 -19.81
CA ALA A 286 -9.24 0.76 -21.23
C ALA A 286 -9.68 1.91 -22.12
N LEU A 287 -10.87 2.47 -21.90
CA LEU A 287 -11.39 3.65 -22.59
C LEU A 287 -10.51 4.88 -22.42
N CYS A 288 -9.92 5.05 -21.24
CA CYS A 288 -8.99 6.16 -20.99
C CYS A 288 -7.61 5.94 -21.62
N VAL A 289 -7.15 4.70 -21.73
CA VAL A 289 -5.84 4.36 -22.33
C VAL A 289 -5.93 4.33 -23.86
N TYR A 290 -7.05 3.87 -24.41
CA TYR A 290 -7.31 3.81 -25.85
C TYR A 290 -8.71 4.35 -26.17
N PRO A 291 -8.85 5.69 -26.36
CA PRO A 291 -10.14 6.37 -26.51
C PRO A 291 -10.99 5.93 -27.72
N GLU A 292 -10.38 5.32 -28.75
CA GLU A 292 -11.12 4.77 -29.88
C GLU A 292 -12.17 3.73 -29.47
N LEU A 293 -11.98 3.05 -28.33
CA LEU A 293 -12.97 2.13 -27.75
C LEU A 293 -14.28 2.82 -27.33
N MET A 294 -14.34 4.16 -27.30
CA MET A 294 -15.59 4.90 -27.10
C MET A 294 -16.62 4.59 -28.18
N ASN A 295 -16.19 4.17 -29.38
CA ASN A 295 -17.03 3.80 -30.50
C ASN A 295 -17.60 2.37 -30.38
N ASP A 296 -17.06 1.53 -29.50
CA ASP A 296 -17.52 0.16 -29.31
C ASP A 296 -18.90 0.13 -28.62
N LYS A 297 -19.91 -0.39 -29.34
CA LYS A 297 -21.30 -0.46 -28.86
C LYS A 297 -21.49 -1.46 -27.71
N SER A 298 -20.56 -2.40 -27.52
CA SER A 298 -20.63 -3.39 -26.43
C SER A 298 -20.26 -2.83 -25.06
N ILE A 299 -19.56 -1.68 -25.01
CA ILE A 299 -19.18 -1.04 -23.75
C ILE A 299 -20.33 -0.15 -23.25
N PRO A 300 -20.78 -0.32 -22.00
CA PRO A 300 -21.87 0.43 -21.41
C PRO A 300 -21.65 1.95 -21.41
N SER A 301 -22.76 2.71 -21.53
CA SER A 301 -22.73 4.17 -21.62
C SER A 301 -22.16 4.82 -20.35
N ASP A 302 -22.50 4.31 -19.17
CA ASP A 302 -22.02 4.79 -17.88
C ASP A 302 -20.50 4.65 -17.73
N ALA A 303 -19.89 3.55 -18.20
CA ALA A 303 -18.43 3.37 -18.25
C ALA A 303 -17.78 4.40 -19.19
N LYS A 304 -18.39 4.65 -20.37
CA LYS A 304 -17.93 5.70 -21.31
C LYS A 304 -18.01 7.09 -20.71
N ASP A 305 -19.05 7.39 -19.97
CA ASP A 305 -19.23 8.71 -19.37
C ASP A 305 -18.25 8.97 -18.22
N ARG A 306 -17.92 7.94 -17.39
CA ARG A 306 -16.81 8.05 -16.41
C ARG A 306 -15.48 8.29 -17.13
N ALA A 307 -15.19 7.52 -18.18
CA ALA A 307 -13.96 7.67 -18.95
C ALA A 307 -13.82 9.05 -19.60
N LYS A 308 -14.88 9.60 -20.19
CA LYS A 308 -14.90 10.97 -20.75
C LYS A 308 -14.58 12.01 -19.68
N ARG A 309 -15.23 11.93 -18.50
CA ARG A 309 -14.97 12.86 -17.39
C ARG A 309 -13.52 12.77 -16.89
N LEU A 310 -12.99 11.54 -16.73
CA LEU A 310 -11.61 11.33 -16.30
C LEU A 310 -10.61 11.85 -17.33
N LEU A 311 -10.82 11.59 -18.63
CA LEU A 311 -9.97 12.12 -19.69
C LEU A 311 -10.01 13.66 -19.75
N ALA A 312 -11.20 14.27 -19.62
CA ALA A 312 -11.33 15.72 -19.58
C ALA A 312 -10.54 16.35 -18.41
N ALA A 313 -10.37 15.63 -17.30
CA ALA A 313 -9.57 16.06 -16.16
C ALA A 313 -8.06 15.81 -16.34
N CYS A 314 -7.64 15.07 -17.37
CA CYS A 314 -6.23 14.86 -17.69
C CYS A 314 -5.70 15.97 -18.60
N GLY A 315 -4.42 16.33 -18.46
CA GLY A 315 -3.76 17.29 -19.35
C GLY A 315 -3.83 16.84 -20.81
N GLY A 316 -4.30 17.72 -21.70
CA GLY A 316 -4.49 17.40 -23.12
C GLY A 316 -5.47 16.26 -23.39
N GLN A 317 -6.37 15.99 -22.45
CA GLN A 317 -7.34 14.88 -22.50
C GLN A 317 -6.68 13.50 -22.72
N SER A 318 -5.52 13.30 -22.12
CA SER A 318 -4.71 12.10 -22.33
C SER A 318 -4.21 11.50 -21.03
N ALA A 319 -4.40 10.19 -20.86
CA ALA A 319 -3.82 9.41 -19.77
C ALA A 319 -2.27 9.37 -19.80
N GLY A 320 -1.64 9.78 -20.89
CA GLY A 320 -0.19 9.90 -21.04
C GLY A 320 0.40 11.22 -20.53
N ALA A 321 -0.43 12.21 -20.16
CA ALA A 321 0.04 13.48 -19.62
C ALA A 321 0.33 13.39 -18.11
N TYR A 322 1.24 14.23 -17.60
CA TYR A 322 1.41 14.40 -16.17
C TYR A 322 0.17 15.01 -15.52
N SER A 323 -0.17 14.58 -14.32
CA SER A 323 -1.14 15.25 -13.46
C SER A 323 -0.48 16.28 -12.54
N ALA A 324 -1.28 17.04 -11.79
CA ALA A 324 -0.79 17.74 -10.60
C ALA A 324 -0.17 16.75 -9.61
N SER A 325 0.81 17.21 -8.81
CA SER A 325 1.57 16.36 -7.89
C SER A 325 0.73 15.72 -6.78
N PRO A 326 -0.27 16.41 -6.18
CA PRO A 326 -1.22 15.78 -5.26
C PRO A 326 -2.20 14.81 -5.94
N GLY A 327 -2.24 14.77 -7.27
CA GLY A 327 -3.14 13.95 -8.08
C GLY A 327 -4.15 14.77 -8.87
N ILE A 328 -4.89 14.09 -9.77
CA ILE A 328 -5.97 14.66 -10.59
C ILE A 328 -7.05 15.19 -9.66
N GLU A 329 -7.38 16.48 -9.78
CA GLU A 329 -8.32 17.18 -8.88
C GLU A 329 -9.70 16.50 -8.86
N LEU A 330 -10.23 16.12 -10.01
CA LEU A 330 -11.51 15.40 -10.11
C LEU A 330 -11.48 14.08 -9.29
N VAL A 331 -10.37 13.35 -9.33
CA VAL A 331 -10.23 12.07 -8.59
C VAL A 331 -10.16 12.35 -7.10
N ARG A 332 -9.48 13.41 -6.65
CA ARG A 332 -9.44 13.83 -5.24
C ARG A 332 -10.83 14.20 -4.73
N GLN A 333 -11.62 14.92 -5.54
CA GLN A 333 -13.02 15.25 -5.25
C GLN A 333 -13.90 14.00 -5.15
N HIS A 334 -13.71 13.01 -6.05
CA HIS A 334 -14.43 11.74 -5.98
C HIS A 334 -14.05 10.94 -4.74
N VAL A 335 -12.76 10.91 -4.36
CA VAL A 335 -12.32 10.29 -3.09
C VAL A 335 -12.96 10.97 -1.89
N ALA A 336 -13.03 12.32 -1.86
CA ALA A 336 -13.69 13.05 -0.79
C ALA A 336 -15.18 12.68 -0.66
N ARG A 337 -15.88 12.60 -1.78
CA ARG A 337 -17.29 12.15 -1.82
C ARG A 337 -17.45 10.71 -1.34
N PHE A 338 -16.59 9.81 -1.81
CA PHE A 338 -16.56 8.42 -1.37
C PHE A 338 -16.35 8.29 0.16
N LEU A 339 -15.41 9.04 0.72
CA LEU A 339 -15.15 9.07 2.16
C LEU A 339 -16.33 9.63 2.94
N GLN A 340 -16.96 10.68 2.44
CA GLN A 340 -18.16 11.26 3.06
C GLN A 340 -19.33 10.26 3.06
N GLN A 341 -19.53 9.52 1.96
CA GLN A 341 -20.57 8.49 1.88
C GLN A 341 -20.27 7.31 2.81
N ARG A 342 -19.02 6.87 2.90
CA ARG A 342 -18.61 5.76 3.76
C ARG A 342 -18.75 6.11 5.25
N ASP A 343 -18.31 7.29 5.66
CA ASP A 343 -18.14 7.67 7.07
C ASP A 343 -19.30 8.52 7.61
N GLY A 344 -20.09 9.16 6.75
CA GLY A 344 -21.08 10.17 7.15
C GLY A 344 -20.46 11.49 7.61
N VAL A 345 -19.16 11.70 7.37
CA VAL A 345 -18.36 12.84 7.80
C VAL A 345 -17.75 13.55 6.59
N ALA A 346 -17.83 14.87 6.55
CA ALA A 346 -17.28 15.65 5.44
C ALA A 346 -15.79 15.37 5.22
N ALA A 347 -15.37 15.34 3.96
CA ALA A 347 -14.00 15.22 3.53
C ALA A 347 -13.63 16.40 2.62
N ASP A 348 -12.43 16.95 2.83
CA ASP A 348 -11.89 18.04 2.02
C ASP A 348 -10.94 17.46 0.96
N PRO A 349 -11.20 17.64 -0.34
CA PRO A 349 -10.30 17.22 -1.41
C PRO A 349 -8.87 17.77 -1.26
N GLN A 350 -8.70 18.92 -0.60
CA GLN A 350 -7.38 19.52 -0.37
C GLN A 350 -6.54 18.77 0.68
N ASN A 351 -7.17 17.89 1.45
CA ASN A 351 -6.50 17.01 2.41
C ASN A 351 -6.20 15.61 1.85
N ILE A 352 -6.57 15.37 0.57
CA ILE A 352 -6.38 14.09 -0.12
C ILE A 352 -5.21 14.19 -1.09
N PHE A 353 -4.27 13.26 -0.96
CA PHE A 353 -3.11 13.13 -1.82
C PHE A 353 -3.11 11.76 -2.47
N LEU A 354 -3.15 11.72 -3.80
CA LEU A 354 -3.03 10.47 -4.55
C LEU A 354 -1.57 9.99 -4.51
N ALA A 355 -1.35 8.68 -4.58
CA ALA A 355 -0.03 8.09 -4.39
C ALA A 355 0.19 6.86 -5.27
N THR A 356 1.45 6.48 -5.44
CA THR A 356 1.86 5.24 -6.13
C THR A 356 1.57 4.00 -5.27
N GLY A 357 0.27 3.82 -4.94
CA GLY A 357 -0.21 2.87 -3.93
C GLY A 357 0.02 3.38 -2.50
N ALA A 358 -0.66 2.77 -1.51
CA ALA A 358 -0.53 3.15 -0.10
C ALA A 358 0.91 3.11 0.42
N SER A 359 1.75 2.20 -0.11
CA SER A 359 3.16 2.10 0.29
C SER A 359 3.96 3.39 0.07
N ASP A 360 3.69 4.11 -1.03
CA ASP A 360 4.34 5.39 -1.30
C ASP A 360 3.85 6.48 -0.33
N ALA A 361 2.55 6.55 -0.07
CA ALA A 361 1.96 7.48 0.88
C ALA A 361 2.52 7.29 2.31
N ILE A 362 2.61 6.03 2.79
CA ILE A 362 3.19 5.68 4.09
C ILE A 362 4.65 6.16 4.19
N VAL A 363 5.46 5.88 3.16
CA VAL A 363 6.87 6.31 3.12
C VAL A 363 6.98 7.83 3.14
N VAL A 364 6.09 8.55 2.46
CA VAL A 364 6.07 10.02 2.41
C VAL A 364 5.79 10.60 3.81
N ILE A 365 4.79 10.10 4.51
CA ILE A 365 4.46 10.57 5.88
C ILE A 365 5.59 10.24 6.85
N LEU A 366 6.15 9.03 6.81
CA LEU A 366 7.30 8.68 7.65
C LEU A 366 8.52 9.57 7.38
N LYS A 367 8.74 10.02 6.12
CA LYS A 367 9.81 10.99 5.78
C LYS A 367 9.60 12.35 6.40
N LEU A 368 8.36 12.83 6.50
CA LEU A 368 8.05 14.10 7.19
C LEU A 368 8.32 14.02 8.70
N LEU A 369 8.02 12.84 9.30
CA LEU A 369 8.11 12.63 10.75
C LEU A 369 9.51 12.24 11.22
N ALA A 370 10.32 11.59 10.36
CA ALA A 370 11.66 11.12 10.71
C ALA A 370 12.66 12.28 10.86
N SER A 371 13.12 12.50 12.08
CA SER A 371 14.03 13.60 12.42
C SER A 371 14.92 13.22 13.61
N GLY A 372 15.86 14.11 13.95
CA GLY A 372 16.71 13.98 15.12
C GLY A 372 17.93 13.05 14.94
N SER A 373 18.75 13.00 15.98
CA SER A 373 19.96 12.15 16.05
C SER A 373 20.16 11.65 17.47
N GLY A 374 20.87 10.52 17.65
CA GLY A 374 21.07 9.91 18.97
C GLY A 374 19.73 9.63 19.66
N ALA A 375 19.55 10.11 20.87
CA ALA A 375 18.33 9.96 21.67
C ALA A 375 17.16 10.83 21.19
N SER A 376 17.40 11.85 20.35
CA SER A 376 16.31 12.67 19.77
C SER A 376 15.72 12.10 18.48
N ARG A 377 16.18 10.95 18.01
CA ARG A 377 15.61 10.30 16.82
C ARG A 377 14.14 9.97 17.01
N THR A 378 13.37 10.18 15.96
CA THR A 378 11.95 9.81 15.95
C THR A 378 11.76 8.32 16.24
N GLY A 379 10.96 8.02 17.27
CA GLY A 379 10.44 6.68 17.58
C GLY A 379 9.09 6.47 16.90
N VAL A 380 8.92 5.32 16.27
CA VAL A 380 7.70 4.91 15.56
C VAL A 380 7.17 3.63 16.19
N LEU A 381 5.99 3.71 16.81
CA LEU A 381 5.29 2.54 17.34
C LEU A 381 4.65 1.77 16.19
N VAL A 382 4.98 0.48 16.07
CA VAL A 382 4.43 -0.42 15.04
C VAL A 382 3.93 -1.72 15.69
N PRO A 383 2.85 -2.33 15.20
CA PRO A 383 2.35 -3.59 15.74
C PRO A 383 3.37 -4.71 15.53
N ILE A 384 3.40 -5.67 16.42
CA ILE A 384 4.13 -6.93 16.24
C ILE A 384 3.10 -8.05 16.41
N PRO A 385 2.86 -8.86 15.39
CA PRO A 385 3.50 -8.83 14.06
C PRO A 385 3.06 -7.64 13.19
N GLN A 386 3.93 -7.23 12.25
CA GLN A 386 3.78 -6.03 11.42
C GLN A 386 3.88 -6.32 9.92
N TYR A 387 3.43 -5.39 9.08
CA TYR A 387 3.77 -5.40 7.66
C TYR A 387 5.21 -4.86 7.45
N PRO A 388 6.14 -5.64 6.86
CA PRO A 388 7.58 -5.29 6.81
C PRO A 388 7.94 -3.98 6.08
N LEU A 389 7.00 -3.32 5.40
CA LEU A 389 7.20 -1.98 4.85
C LEU A 389 7.58 -0.98 5.94
N TYR A 390 6.92 -1.07 7.12
CA TYR A 390 7.17 -0.13 8.21
C TYR A 390 8.59 -0.28 8.74
N SER A 391 9.02 -1.48 9.13
CA SER A 391 10.38 -1.72 9.64
C SER A 391 11.45 -1.36 8.61
N ALA A 392 11.24 -1.71 7.33
CA ALA A 392 12.15 -1.39 6.24
C ALA A 392 12.32 0.13 6.07
N THR A 393 11.21 0.88 6.06
CA THR A 393 11.23 2.34 5.92
C THR A 393 11.84 3.02 7.15
N ILE A 394 11.52 2.56 8.36
CA ILE A 394 12.10 3.07 9.61
C ILE A 394 13.61 2.89 9.60
N ALA A 395 14.11 1.72 9.16
CA ALA A 395 15.54 1.46 9.03
C ALA A 395 16.21 2.35 7.96
N GLU A 396 15.57 2.53 6.79
CA GLU A 396 16.04 3.42 5.71
C GLU A 396 16.18 4.86 6.20
N LEU A 397 15.18 5.35 6.96
CA LEU A 397 15.15 6.71 7.48
C LEU A 397 15.97 6.90 8.77
N SER A 398 16.62 5.86 9.26
CA SER A 398 17.36 5.87 10.52
C SER A 398 16.53 6.29 11.75
N ALA A 399 15.21 6.11 11.70
CA ALA A 399 14.32 6.25 12.85
C ALA A 399 14.43 5.04 13.79
N VAL A 400 13.72 5.05 14.91
CA VAL A 400 13.73 3.97 15.91
C VAL A 400 12.41 3.22 15.86
N GLN A 401 12.45 1.92 15.65
CA GLN A 401 11.27 1.06 15.72
C GLN A 401 10.93 0.76 17.18
N LEU A 402 9.69 0.98 17.56
CA LEU A 402 9.11 0.65 18.86
C LEU A 402 7.99 -0.37 18.63
N GLY A 403 8.33 -1.67 18.71
CA GLY A 403 7.37 -2.74 18.50
C GLY A 403 6.44 -2.92 19.70
N TYR A 404 5.12 -2.87 19.49
CA TYR A 404 4.11 -3.27 20.47
C TYR A 404 3.46 -4.59 20.05
N TYR A 405 3.31 -5.52 20.99
CA TYR A 405 2.77 -6.85 20.72
C TYR A 405 1.24 -6.81 20.68
N LEU A 406 0.66 -7.39 19.65
CA LEU A 406 -0.75 -7.74 19.63
C LEU A 406 -0.97 -9.01 20.50
N ALA A 407 -2.11 -9.08 21.20
CA ALA A 407 -2.44 -10.20 22.08
C ALA A 407 -3.00 -11.37 21.26
N GLU A 408 -2.15 -12.36 20.96
CA GLU A 408 -2.50 -13.51 20.13
C GLU A 408 -3.66 -14.31 20.73
N GLU A 409 -3.64 -14.52 22.04
CA GLU A 409 -4.63 -15.27 22.80
C GLU A 409 -6.02 -14.59 22.81
N GLN A 410 -6.05 -13.29 22.48
CA GLN A 410 -7.24 -12.47 22.32
C GLN A 410 -7.51 -12.13 20.85
N CYS A 411 -7.25 -13.07 19.94
CA CYS A 411 -7.44 -12.90 18.50
C CYS A 411 -6.68 -11.67 17.94
N TRP A 412 -5.46 -11.45 18.40
CA TRP A 412 -4.59 -10.33 18.00
C TRP A 412 -5.12 -8.95 18.38
N ALA A 413 -5.81 -8.86 19.53
CA ALA A 413 -6.30 -7.60 20.07
C ALA A 413 -5.15 -6.60 20.32
N LEU A 414 -5.43 -5.31 20.12
CA LEU A 414 -4.54 -4.23 20.51
C LEU A 414 -4.91 -3.77 21.93
N GLU A 415 -3.92 -3.77 22.82
CA GLU A 415 -4.07 -3.35 24.21
C GLU A 415 -3.34 -2.03 24.47
N VAL A 416 -4.04 -1.00 24.97
CA VAL A 416 -3.44 0.31 25.29
C VAL A 416 -2.37 0.20 26.39
N ALA A 417 -2.53 -0.76 27.32
CA ALA A 417 -1.52 -1.05 28.35
C ALA A 417 -0.14 -1.39 27.73
N GLU A 418 -0.14 -2.19 26.65
CA GLU A 418 1.08 -2.53 25.91
C GLU A 418 1.67 -1.30 25.21
N LEU A 419 0.81 -0.44 24.62
CA LEU A 419 1.28 0.83 24.03
C LEU A 419 1.98 1.72 25.06
N ARG A 420 1.40 1.85 26.27
CA ARG A 420 2.00 2.64 27.37
C ARG A 420 3.34 2.05 27.81
N ARG A 421 3.44 0.72 27.91
CA ARG A 421 4.68 0.00 28.27
C ARG A 421 5.79 0.29 27.25
N VAL A 422 5.48 0.16 25.96
CA VAL A 422 6.46 0.39 24.88
C VAL A 422 6.87 1.84 24.80
N LEU A 423 5.92 2.77 24.95
CA LEU A 423 6.18 4.21 24.95
C LEU A 423 7.13 4.63 26.08
N ALA A 424 6.88 4.17 27.31
CA ALA A 424 7.72 4.46 28.48
C ALA A 424 9.16 3.96 28.26
N LYS A 425 9.33 2.75 27.70
CA LYS A 425 10.65 2.20 27.33
C LYS A 425 11.29 3.01 26.20
N GLY A 426 10.52 3.41 25.19
CA GLY A 426 10.99 4.16 24.03
C GLY A 426 11.56 5.53 24.41
N ARG A 427 10.90 6.25 25.32
CA ARG A 427 11.32 7.58 25.81
C ARG A 427 12.71 7.60 26.47
N GLN A 428 13.24 6.46 26.88
CA GLN A 428 14.57 6.36 27.43
C GLN A 428 15.69 6.51 26.39
N HIS A 429 15.41 6.28 25.11
CA HIS A 429 16.45 6.23 24.07
C HIS A 429 16.06 6.86 22.71
N CYS A 430 14.82 7.32 22.56
CA CYS A 430 14.36 8.04 21.37
C CYS A 430 13.23 8.99 21.72
N CYS A 431 12.73 9.71 20.72
CA CYS A 431 11.58 10.62 20.81
C CYS A 431 10.38 9.96 20.10
N PRO A 432 9.49 9.21 20.81
CA PRO A 432 8.31 8.62 20.19
C PRO A 432 7.37 9.72 19.67
N ARG A 433 6.97 9.65 18.41
CA ARG A 433 6.12 10.63 17.74
C ARG A 433 5.00 10.04 16.92
N VAL A 434 5.08 8.74 16.59
CA VAL A 434 4.21 8.12 15.59
C VAL A 434 3.65 6.82 16.14
N LEU A 435 2.35 6.62 15.96
CA LEU A 435 1.67 5.36 16.21
C LEU A 435 1.06 4.84 14.91
N CYS A 436 1.52 3.67 14.42
CA CYS A 436 1.00 3.01 13.23
C CYS A 436 0.00 1.93 13.63
N ILE A 437 -1.19 1.96 13.03
CA ILE A 437 -2.24 0.95 13.16
C ILE A 437 -2.54 0.37 11.79
N ILE A 438 -2.72 -0.95 11.69
CA ILE A 438 -3.12 -1.64 10.47
C ILE A 438 -4.50 -2.28 10.74
N ASN A 439 -5.54 -1.78 10.10
CA ASN A 439 -6.92 -2.22 10.33
C ASN A 439 -7.72 -2.35 9.02
N PRO A 440 -8.13 -3.57 8.64
CA PRO A 440 -7.79 -4.90 9.15
C PRO A 440 -6.31 -5.26 9.08
N GLY A 441 -5.86 -6.16 9.97
CA GLY A 441 -4.45 -6.46 10.20
C GLY A 441 -3.75 -7.24 9.08
N ASN A 442 -2.49 -6.92 8.83
CA ASN A 442 -1.55 -7.71 8.04
C ASN A 442 -0.29 -7.90 8.89
N PRO A 443 0.03 -9.14 9.32
CA PRO A 443 -0.39 -10.43 8.76
C PRO A 443 -1.60 -11.11 9.42
N THR A 444 -2.12 -10.62 10.50
CA THR A 444 -2.93 -11.34 11.49
C THR A 444 -4.43 -11.44 11.16
N GLY A 445 -4.95 -10.56 10.29
CA GLY A 445 -6.34 -10.59 9.85
C GLY A 445 -7.37 -10.09 10.88
N GLN A 446 -6.96 -9.54 12.02
CA GLN A 446 -7.88 -8.97 13.01
C GLN A 446 -8.57 -7.71 12.50
N VAL A 447 -9.77 -7.43 13.03
CA VAL A 447 -10.54 -6.21 12.79
C VAL A 447 -10.72 -5.49 14.11
N GLN A 448 -10.28 -4.23 14.20
CA GLN A 448 -10.39 -3.45 15.42
C GLN A 448 -11.86 -3.04 15.68
N SER A 449 -12.30 -3.20 16.92
CA SER A 449 -13.61 -2.71 17.35
C SER A 449 -13.62 -1.19 17.44
N ARG A 450 -14.82 -0.59 17.37
CA ARG A 450 -14.99 0.85 17.56
C ARG A 450 -14.37 1.31 18.89
N GLN A 451 -14.63 0.58 19.99
CA GLN A 451 -14.08 0.89 21.30
C GLN A 451 -12.54 0.90 21.30
N CYS A 452 -11.91 -0.09 20.68
CA CYS A 452 -10.45 -0.12 20.54
C CYS A 452 -9.91 1.11 19.80
N ILE A 453 -10.58 1.54 18.72
CA ILE A 453 -10.19 2.73 17.97
C ILE A 453 -10.33 4.00 18.83
N GLU A 454 -11.40 4.14 19.59
CA GLU A 454 -11.59 5.26 20.54
C GLU A 454 -10.49 5.31 21.60
N ASP A 455 -10.11 4.17 22.16
CA ASP A 455 -9.07 4.08 23.18
C ASP A 455 -7.68 4.39 22.61
N VAL A 456 -7.40 3.97 21.37
CA VAL A 456 -6.18 4.33 20.63
C VAL A 456 -6.13 5.85 20.35
N ILE A 457 -7.25 6.47 19.97
CA ILE A 457 -7.32 7.91 19.72
C ILE A 457 -7.10 8.70 21.01
N LYS A 458 -7.70 8.28 22.14
CA LYS A 458 -7.47 8.87 23.47
C LYS A 458 -5.99 8.78 23.84
N PHE A 459 -5.39 7.60 23.69
CA PHE A 459 -3.98 7.38 23.95
C PHE A 459 -3.08 8.29 23.09
N ALA A 460 -3.37 8.40 21.78
CA ALA A 460 -2.62 9.27 20.89
C ALA A 460 -2.73 10.76 21.28
N TYR A 461 -3.90 11.19 21.73
CA TYR A 461 -4.11 12.54 22.27
C TYR A 461 -3.31 12.79 23.55
N GLU A 462 -3.41 11.88 24.53
CA GLU A 462 -2.72 11.99 25.83
C GLU A 462 -1.19 12.02 25.67
N GLU A 463 -0.65 11.25 24.72
CA GLU A 463 0.78 11.05 24.54
C GLU A 463 1.37 11.90 23.39
N ASN A 464 0.54 12.74 22.74
CA ASN A 464 0.90 13.61 21.62
C ASN A 464 1.57 12.85 20.47
N LEU A 465 0.85 11.83 19.93
CA LEU A 465 1.33 10.98 18.86
C LEU A 465 0.56 11.23 17.57
N PHE A 466 1.29 11.34 16.46
CA PHE A 466 0.71 11.33 15.11
C PHE A 466 0.20 9.93 14.78
N LEU A 467 -1.07 9.79 14.40
CA LEU A 467 -1.68 8.52 13.99
C LEU A 467 -1.48 8.24 12.50
N MET A 468 -1.04 7.02 12.19
CA MET A 468 -1.00 6.47 10.84
C MET A 468 -1.93 5.26 10.77
N ALA A 469 -3.08 5.39 10.09
CA ALA A 469 -4.06 4.33 9.94
C ALA A 469 -3.96 3.70 8.54
N ASP A 470 -3.37 2.50 8.47
CA ASP A 470 -3.31 1.68 7.26
C ASP A 470 -4.63 0.90 7.12
N GLU A 471 -5.54 1.44 6.30
CA GLU A 471 -6.92 0.95 6.12
C GLU A 471 -7.13 0.31 4.74
N VAL A 472 -6.06 -0.24 4.13
CA VAL A 472 -6.11 -0.81 2.78
C VAL A 472 -7.04 -2.01 2.63
N TYR A 473 -7.40 -2.68 3.73
CA TYR A 473 -8.29 -3.84 3.76
C TYR A 473 -9.73 -3.51 4.19
N GLN A 474 -10.16 -2.26 4.13
CA GLN A 474 -11.47 -1.80 4.61
C GLN A 474 -12.67 -2.55 4.02
N ASP A 475 -12.57 -3.10 2.80
CA ASP A 475 -13.61 -3.93 2.17
C ASP A 475 -13.54 -5.40 2.59
N ASN A 476 -12.44 -5.84 3.20
CA ASN A 476 -12.17 -7.24 3.50
C ASN A 476 -12.53 -7.55 4.95
N ILE A 477 -13.82 -7.69 5.23
CA ILE A 477 -14.39 -8.04 6.55
C ILE A 477 -15.22 -9.29 6.40
N TYR A 478 -14.93 -10.33 7.19
CA TYR A 478 -15.51 -11.66 7.01
C TYR A 478 -16.22 -12.19 8.26
N ALA A 479 -15.74 -11.87 9.47
CA ALA A 479 -16.30 -12.39 10.71
C ALA A 479 -17.68 -11.79 11.00
N LYS A 480 -18.62 -12.65 11.43
CA LYS A 480 -19.95 -12.22 11.88
C LYS A 480 -19.81 -11.26 13.06
N GLY A 481 -20.54 -10.15 13.03
CA GLY A 481 -20.49 -9.12 14.07
C GLY A 481 -19.32 -8.16 13.98
N SER A 482 -18.35 -8.38 13.07
CA SER A 482 -17.29 -7.43 12.78
C SER A 482 -17.74 -6.43 11.72
N ALA A 483 -17.35 -5.17 11.91
CA ALA A 483 -17.57 -4.09 10.95
C ALA A 483 -16.31 -3.22 10.84
N PHE A 484 -16.11 -2.64 9.68
CA PHE A 484 -15.05 -1.66 9.50
C PHE A 484 -15.51 -0.29 10.03
N TYR A 485 -14.72 0.27 10.94
CA TYR A 485 -14.81 1.65 11.37
C TYR A 485 -13.51 2.36 10.97
N SER A 486 -13.60 3.44 10.20
CA SER A 486 -12.41 4.23 9.88
C SER A 486 -11.98 5.04 11.10
N PHE A 487 -10.66 5.23 11.25
CA PHE A 487 -10.13 6.13 12.28
C PHE A 487 -10.66 7.56 12.14
N LYS A 488 -10.84 8.03 10.90
CA LYS A 488 -11.45 9.33 10.62
C LYS A 488 -12.86 9.44 11.18
N LYS A 489 -13.73 8.45 10.89
CA LYS A 489 -15.11 8.43 11.38
C LYS A 489 -15.15 8.52 12.90
N VAL A 490 -14.43 7.62 13.56
CA VAL A 490 -14.41 7.55 15.03
C VAL A 490 -13.84 8.82 15.63
N LEU A 491 -12.71 9.33 15.10
CA LEU A 491 -12.10 10.59 15.53
C LEU A 491 -13.07 11.78 15.43
N SER A 492 -13.82 11.87 14.34
CA SER A 492 -14.80 12.94 14.14
C SER A 492 -15.97 12.83 15.10
N GLU A 493 -16.50 11.62 15.31
CA GLU A 493 -17.64 11.34 16.18
C GLU A 493 -17.31 11.51 17.69
N MET A 494 -16.03 11.34 18.08
CA MET A 494 -15.58 11.62 19.43
C MET A 494 -15.66 13.12 19.80
N GLY A 495 -15.73 14.00 18.81
CA GLY A 495 -15.81 15.45 19.04
C GLY A 495 -14.56 16.08 19.66
N PRO A 496 -14.61 17.40 19.98
CA PRO A 496 -13.51 18.07 20.65
C PRO A 496 -13.25 17.52 22.08
N PRO A 497 -11.99 17.46 22.55
CA PRO A 497 -10.80 18.01 21.89
C PRO A 497 -10.21 17.09 20.79
N TYR A 498 -10.53 15.82 20.76
CA TYR A 498 -9.89 14.80 19.90
C TYR A 498 -9.97 15.17 18.42
N SER A 499 -11.20 15.43 17.91
CA SER A 499 -11.45 15.72 16.50
C SER A 499 -10.76 16.98 15.96
N LYS A 500 -10.25 17.85 16.87
CA LYS A 500 -9.57 19.11 16.51
C LYS A 500 -8.06 19.09 16.75
N THR A 501 -7.56 18.05 17.44
CA THR A 501 -6.16 18.06 17.91
C THR A 501 -5.38 16.85 17.40
N VAL A 502 -5.99 15.64 17.37
CA VAL A 502 -5.28 14.43 16.97
C VAL A 502 -4.98 14.47 15.49
N GLU A 503 -3.71 14.46 15.14
CA GLU A 503 -3.24 14.39 13.76
C GLU A 503 -3.36 12.95 13.23
N LEU A 504 -3.92 12.80 12.03
CA LEU A 504 -4.16 11.50 11.42
C LEU A 504 -3.79 11.51 9.94
N ALA A 505 -3.09 10.47 9.48
CA ALA A 505 -3.02 10.09 8.07
C ALA A 505 -3.69 8.72 7.88
N SER A 506 -4.76 8.67 7.10
CA SER A 506 -5.47 7.44 6.71
C SER A 506 -5.06 7.04 5.29
N PHE A 507 -4.77 5.75 5.07
CA PHE A 507 -4.25 5.23 3.81
C PHE A 507 -5.18 4.19 3.19
N HIS A 508 -5.36 4.28 1.87
CA HIS A 508 -6.09 3.29 1.09
C HIS A 508 -5.45 3.05 -0.27
N SER A 509 -5.80 1.93 -0.93
CA SER A 509 -5.30 1.60 -2.27
C SER A 509 -6.23 0.66 -3.05
N ILE A 510 -6.12 0.69 -4.38
CA ILE A 510 -6.80 -0.25 -5.27
C ILE A 510 -6.17 -1.65 -5.28
N SER A 511 -5.06 -1.86 -4.53
CA SER A 511 -4.31 -3.12 -4.54
C SER A 511 -4.99 -4.25 -3.77
N LYS A 512 -5.95 -3.92 -2.91
CA LYS A 512 -6.62 -4.83 -1.98
C LYS A 512 -8.14 -4.78 -2.19
N GLY A 513 -8.91 -5.03 -1.15
CA GLY A 513 -10.37 -5.04 -1.27
C GLY A 513 -10.87 -6.15 -2.18
N PHE A 514 -11.90 -5.86 -2.95
CA PHE A 514 -12.42 -6.74 -4.01
C PHE A 514 -11.74 -6.48 -5.36
N MET A 515 -11.01 -5.37 -5.53
CA MET A 515 -10.38 -4.95 -6.77
C MET A 515 -9.14 -5.78 -7.11
N GLY A 516 -8.21 -5.90 -6.17
CA GLY A 516 -6.96 -6.65 -6.34
C GLY A 516 -5.99 -6.07 -7.37
N GLU A 517 -6.15 -4.80 -7.77
CA GLU A 517 -5.40 -4.17 -8.87
C GLU A 517 -3.99 -3.70 -8.45
N CYS A 518 -3.21 -4.63 -7.90
CA CYS A 518 -1.88 -4.36 -7.35
C CYS A 518 -0.91 -3.71 -8.33
N GLY A 519 -0.98 -4.10 -9.62
CA GLY A 519 -0.05 -3.67 -10.66
C GLY A 519 -0.26 -2.23 -11.14
N PHE A 520 -1.47 -1.69 -11.04
CA PHE A 520 -1.78 -0.33 -11.48
C PHE A 520 -1.24 0.77 -10.58
N ARG A 521 -0.83 0.43 -9.33
CA ARG A 521 -0.19 1.36 -8.40
C ARG A 521 -1.01 2.60 -8.07
N GLY A 522 -2.30 2.47 -7.86
CA GLY A 522 -3.18 3.54 -7.38
C GLY A 522 -3.41 3.46 -5.87
N GLY A 523 -3.49 4.62 -5.22
CA GLY A 523 -3.83 4.76 -3.81
C GLY A 523 -3.92 6.21 -3.41
N TYR A 524 -4.32 6.46 -2.18
CA TYR A 524 -4.39 7.81 -1.61
C TYR A 524 -4.11 7.79 -0.11
N MET A 525 -3.81 8.96 0.42
CA MET A 525 -3.91 9.28 1.84
C MET A 525 -4.81 10.49 2.03
N GLU A 526 -5.55 10.50 3.14
CA GLU A 526 -6.22 11.67 3.70
C GLU A 526 -5.48 12.11 4.95
N VAL A 527 -5.13 13.40 5.05
CA VAL A 527 -4.47 13.98 6.22
C VAL A 527 -5.45 14.87 6.98
N ILE A 528 -5.52 14.69 8.29
CA ILE A 528 -6.47 15.37 9.17
C ILE A 528 -5.69 16.07 10.28
N ASN A 529 -6.09 17.32 10.60
CA ASN A 529 -5.47 18.19 11.60
C ASN A 529 -3.95 18.42 11.38
N MET A 530 -3.45 18.20 10.16
CA MET A 530 -2.06 18.49 9.82
C MET A 530 -1.83 20.01 9.80
N ASP A 531 -0.74 20.45 10.42
CA ASP A 531 -0.30 21.84 10.38
C ASP A 531 -0.20 22.34 8.93
N PRO A 532 -0.74 23.53 8.60
CA PRO A 532 -0.73 24.07 7.24
C PRO A 532 0.67 24.21 6.63
N GLU A 533 1.67 24.63 7.41
CA GLU A 533 3.05 24.77 6.93
C GLU A 533 3.66 23.39 6.64
N VAL A 534 3.38 22.40 7.49
CA VAL A 534 3.77 21.00 7.25
C VAL A 534 3.09 20.43 5.99
N LYS A 535 1.81 20.77 5.77
CA LYS A 535 1.08 20.37 4.57
C LYS A 535 1.70 20.96 3.29
N GLU A 536 2.19 22.18 3.33
CA GLU A 536 2.98 22.76 2.22
C GLU A 536 4.28 21.99 1.96
N GLN A 537 4.98 21.54 3.02
CA GLN A 537 6.16 20.70 2.86
C GLN A 537 5.78 19.31 2.30
N LEU A 538 4.63 18.77 2.67
CA LEU A 538 4.09 17.55 2.07
C LEU A 538 3.89 17.74 0.56
N VAL A 539 3.28 18.84 0.12
CA VAL A 539 3.11 19.17 -1.32
C VAL A 539 4.46 19.24 -2.03
N LYS A 540 5.47 19.88 -1.44
CA LYS A 540 6.84 19.92 -2.01
C LYS A 540 7.42 18.51 -2.13
N LEU A 541 7.27 17.68 -1.10
CA LEU A 541 7.84 16.33 -1.06
C LEU A 541 7.23 15.42 -2.14
N VAL A 542 5.92 15.48 -2.35
CA VAL A 542 5.28 14.73 -3.43
C VAL A 542 5.62 15.27 -4.81
N SER A 543 5.85 16.60 -4.92
CA SER A 543 6.22 17.27 -6.19
C SER A 543 7.59 16.84 -6.72
N VAL A 544 8.52 16.44 -5.86
CA VAL A 544 9.82 15.87 -6.27
C VAL A 544 9.66 14.62 -7.15
N ARG A 545 8.54 13.91 -7.01
CA ARG A 545 8.23 12.70 -7.78
C ARG A 545 7.32 12.97 -8.99
N LEU A 546 7.07 14.24 -9.31
CA LEU A 546 6.16 14.73 -10.36
C LEU A 546 4.70 14.42 -10.03
N CYS A 547 4.23 13.20 -10.31
CA CYS A 547 2.87 12.76 -9.98
C CYS A 547 2.82 11.23 -9.85
N PRO A 548 1.78 10.67 -9.20
CA PRO A 548 1.50 9.24 -9.26
C PRO A 548 1.19 8.78 -10.69
N PRO A 549 1.30 7.48 -11.02
CA PRO A 549 0.89 6.94 -12.33
C PRO A 549 -0.55 7.31 -12.66
N VAL A 550 -0.76 8.00 -13.78
CA VAL A 550 -2.08 8.47 -14.18
C VAL A 550 -3.05 7.31 -14.44
N SER A 551 -2.57 6.18 -14.96
CA SER A 551 -3.38 4.96 -15.09
C SER A 551 -3.90 4.43 -13.75
N GLY A 552 -3.08 4.51 -12.69
CA GLY A 552 -3.49 4.15 -11.32
C GLY A 552 -4.50 5.14 -10.74
N GLN A 553 -4.35 6.43 -11.05
CA GLN A 553 -5.32 7.47 -10.66
C GLN A 553 -6.67 7.31 -11.37
N ILE A 554 -6.66 6.96 -12.66
CA ILE A 554 -7.86 6.70 -13.45
C ILE A 554 -8.63 5.51 -12.87
N LEU A 555 -7.95 4.40 -12.59
CA LEU A 555 -8.58 3.22 -12.02
C LEU A 555 -9.12 3.50 -10.61
N LEU A 556 -8.39 4.27 -9.80
CA LEU A 556 -8.89 4.75 -8.51
C LEU A 556 -10.13 5.64 -8.68
N GLY A 557 -10.12 6.55 -9.67
CA GLY A 557 -11.26 7.40 -9.99
C GLY A 557 -12.51 6.61 -10.36
N ALA A 558 -12.35 5.53 -11.12
CA ALA A 558 -13.44 4.60 -11.46
C ALA A 558 -13.96 3.82 -10.24
N LEU A 559 -13.05 3.45 -9.30
CA LEU A 559 -13.42 2.75 -8.07
C LEU A 559 -14.29 3.61 -7.14
N VAL A 560 -13.90 4.86 -6.93
CA VAL A 560 -14.57 5.77 -5.98
C VAL A 560 -15.76 6.52 -6.57
N ASP A 561 -16.02 6.37 -7.88
CA ASP A 561 -17.23 6.78 -8.58
C ASP A 561 -17.88 5.56 -9.28
N PRO A 562 -18.31 4.52 -8.49
CA PRO A 562 -18.81 3.26 -9.03
C PRO A 562 -20.17 3.46 -9.73
N PRO A 563 -20.63 2.44 -10.50
CA PRO A 563 -21.97 2.46 -11.06
C PRO A 563 -23.04 2.66 -10.00
N GLN A 564 -24.06 3.44 -10.32
CA GLN A 564 -25.19 3.72 -9.44
C GLN A 564 -26.41 2.84 -9.81
N PRO A 565 -27.35 2.60 -8.89
CA PRO A 565 -28.58 1.89 -9.19
C PRO A 565 -29.28 2.46 -10.43
N GLY A 566 -29.63 1.58 -11.39
CA GLY A 566 -30.23 1.96 -12.67
C GLY A 566 -29.24 2.23 -13.81
N GLU A 567 -27.94 2.32 -13.53
CA GLU A 567 -26.93 2.40 -14.59
C GLU A 567 -26.62 1.01 -15.19
N PRO A 568 -26.29 0.94 -16.49
CA PRO A 568 -26.11 -0.34 -17.20
C PRO A 568 -25.07 -1.30 -16.58
N SER A 569 -24.02 -0.76 -15.94
CA SER A 569 -22.97 -1.58 -15.32
C SER A 569 -23.27 -2.00 -13.89
N TYR A 570 -24.31 -1.47 -13.23
CA TYR A 570 -24.54 -1.60 -11.80
C TYR A 570 -24.67 -3.06 -11.34
N GLU A 571 -25.57 -3.82 -11.96
CA GLU A 571 -25.85 -5.20 -11.56
C GLU A 571 -24.63 -6.10 -11.72
N THR A 572 -23.91 -5.96 -12.83
CA THR A 572 -22.67 -6.72 -13.07
C THR A 572 -21.59 -6.37 -12.04
N PHE A 573 -21.40 -5.07 -11.78
CA PHE A 573 -20.42 -4.61 -10.80
C PHE A 573 -20.72 -5.14 -9.39
N MET A 574 -21.99 -5.06 -8.96
CA MET A 574 -22.40 -5.55 -7.64
C MET A 574 -22.31 -7.08 -7.51
N ALA A 575 -22.65 -7.81 -8.57
CA ALA A 575 -22.52 -9.26 -8.61
C ALA A 575 -21.03 -9.70 -8.51
N GLU A 576 -20.14 -9.07 -9.30
CA GLU A 576 -18.70 -9.33 -9.27
C GLU A 576 -18.09 -9.00 -7.90
N LYS A 577 -18.41 -7.84 -7.33
CA LYS A 577 -17.97 -7.43 -5.98
C LYS A 577 -18.42 -8.44 -4.92
N LYS A 578 -19.70 -8.80 -4.91
CA LYS A 578 -20.26 -9.77 -3.98
C LYS A 578 -19.60 -11.14 -4.12
N ALA A 579 -19.39 -11.62 -5.35
CA ALA A 579 -18.77 -12.92 -5.63
C ALA A 579 -17.34 -12.99 -5.09
N VAL A 580 -16.53 -11.94 -5.27
CA VAL A 580 -15.17 -11.88 -4.74
C VAL A 580 -15.17 -11.90 -3.21
N LEU A 581 -15.95 -11.03 -2.57
CA LEU A 581 -15.97 -10.92 -1.10
C LEU A 581 -16.53 -12.17 -0.42
N SER A 582 -17.60 -12.77 -0.96
CA SER A 582 -18.17 -14.02 -0.41
C SER A 582 -17.21 -15.21 -0.58
N THR A 583 -16.48 -15.27 -1.70
CA THR A 583 -15.45 -16.28 -1.91
C THR A 583 -14.30 -16.14 -0.92
N LEU A 584 -13.85 -14.91 -0.65
CA LEU A 584 -12.80 -14.65 0.35
C LEU A 584 -13.26 -15.00 1.77
N ALA A 585 -14.50 -14.69 2.13
CA ALA A 585 -15.08 -15.07 3.42
C ALA A 585 -15.10 -16.58 3.60
N HIS A 586 -15.53 -17.34 2.59
CA HIS A 586 -15.50 -18.80 2.61
C HIS A 586 -14.07 -19.36 2.75
N LYS A 587 -13.10 -18.79 2.03
CA LYS A 587 -11.69 -19.20 2.12
C LYS A 587 -11.07 -18.90 3.48
N ALA A 588 -11.45 -17.78 4.12
CA ALA A 588 -11.05 -17.43 5.48
C ALA A 588 -11.51 -18.50 6.48
N GLN A 589 -12.78 -18.88 6.43
CA GLN A 589 -13.35 -19.93 7.26
C GLN A 589 -12.68 -21.29 7.00
N LEU A 590 -12.57 -21.71 5.75
CA LEU A 590 -11.92 -22.95 5.33
C LEU A 590 -10.50 -23.06 5.87
N THR A 591 -9.73 -21.98 5.80
CA THR A 591 -8.33 -21.93 6.29
C THR A 591 -8.27 -22.18 7.79
N GLN A 592 -9.11 -21.50 8.57
CA GLN A 592 -9.18 -21.68 10.02
C GLN A 592 -9.61 -23.11 10.39
N GLU A 593 -10.63 -23.65 9.72
CA GLU A 593 -11.15 -24.98 10.00
C GLU A 593 -10.11 -26.09 9.75
N ILE A 594 -9.38 -26.04 8.62
CA ILE A 594 -8.39 -27.06 8.30
C ILE A 594 -7.20 -26.99 9.23
N PHE A 595 -6.65 -25.79 9.46
CA PHE A 595 -5.49 -25.64 10.35
C PHE A 595 -5.78 -26.09 11.78
N ASN A 596 -6.91 -25.70 12.35
CA ASN A 596 -7.27 -26.06 13.73
C ASN A 596 -7.66 -27.54 13.91
N LYS A 597 -7.83 -28.29 12.82
CA LYS A 597 -7.93 -29.77 12.85
C LYS A 597 -6.57 -30.46 12.93
N THR A 598 -5.47 -29.74 12.68
CA THR A 598 -4.12 -30.29 12.70
C THR A 598 -3.50 -30.02 14.06
N PRO A 599 -3.23 -31.06 14.91
CA PRO A 599 -2.61 -30.85 16.22
C PRO A 599 -1.28 -30.11 16.10
N GLY A 600 -1.07 -29.05 16.89
CA GLY A 600 0.13 -28.22 16.90
C GLY A 600 0.12 -27.07 15.87
N ILE A 601 -0.96 -26.91 15.08
CA ILE A 601 -1.19 -25.68 14.31
C ILE A 601 -2.37 -24.93 14.93
N HIS A 602 -2.17 -23.68 15.30
CA HIS A 602 -3.17 -22.82 15.92
C HIS A 602 -3.44 -21.60 15.05
N CYS A 603 -4.63 -21.51 14.47
CA CYS A 603 -5.04 -20.40 13.60
C CYS A 603 -6.19 -19.61 14.24
N ASN A 604 -5.90 -18.38 14.67
CA ASN A 604 -6.94 -17.45 15.09
C ASN A 604 -7.92 -17.15 13.94
N PRO A 605 -9.18 -16.76 14.23
CA PRO A 605 -10.14 -16.40 13.21
C PRO A 605 -9.58 -15.35 12.25
N VAL A 606 -9.67 -15.63 10.95
CA VAL A 606 -9.35 -14.66 9.90
C VAL A 606 -10.55 -13.71 9.76
N GLN A 607 -10.59 -12.68 10.62
CA GLN A 607 -11.71 -11.75 10.70
C GLN A 607 -11.79 -10.84 9.46
N GLY A 608 -10.63 -10.57 8.84
CA GLY A 608 -10.53 -9.70 7.68
C GLY A 608 -9.20 -9.86 6.92
N ALA A 609 -8.89 -8.91 6.04
CA ALA A 609 -7.71 -8.87 5.17
C ALA A 609 -7.66 -10.05 4.18
N MET A 610 -6.46 -10.54 3.83
CA MET A 610 -6.25 -11.57 2.81
C MET A 610 -5.25 -12.65 3.27
N TYR A 611 -5.00 -12.75 4.58
CA TYR A 611 -3.95 -13.59 5.14
C TYR A 611 -4.43 -14.34 6.37
N SER A 612 -3.80 -15.49 6.61
CA SER A 612 -3.76 -16.17 7.88
C SER A 612 -2.34 -16.12 8.45
N PHE A 613 -2.25 -16.13 9.79
CA PHE A 613 -0.98 -16.10 10.53
C PHE A 613 -0.99 -17.15 11.64
N PRO A 614 -1.05 -18.45 11.27
CA PRO A 614 -1.09 -19.52 12.25
C PRO A 614 0.23 -19.65 13.00
N ARG A 615 0.12 -20.00 14.30
CA ARG A 615 1.21 -20.47 15.13
C ARG A 615 1.43 -21.96 14.88
N ILE A 616 2.70 -22.37 14.89
CA ILE A 616 3.11 -23.77 14.81
C ILE A 616 3.96 -24.14 16.02
N ASP A 617 3.71 -25.31 16.59
CA ASP A 617 4.53 -25.87 17.65
C ASP A 617 5.69 -26.65 17.03
N LEU A 618 6.92 -26.18 17.24
CA LEU A 618 8.10 -26.82 16.68
C LEU A 618 8.81 -27.69 17.74
N PRO A 619 9.16 -28.96 17.41
CA PRO A 619 9.92 -29.82 18.29
C PRO A 619 11.29 -29.22 18.65
N PRO A 620 11.83 -29.46 19.86
CA PRO A 620 13.14 -28.94 20.27
C PRO A 620 14.29 -29.34 19.33
N ARG A 621 14.24 -30.55 18.75
CA ARG A 621 15.24 -31.02 17.77
C ARG A 621 15.20 -30.22 16.47
N ALA A 622 14.02 -29.82 16.00
CA ALA A 622 13.88 -28.95 14.83
C ALA A 622 14.46 -27.56 15.11
N ILE A 623 14.22 -27.01 16.30
CA ILE A 623 14.78 -25.72 16.72
C ILE A 623 16.31 -25.78 16.77
N THR A 624 16.88 -26.88 17.26
CA THR A 624 18.33 -27.11 17.30
C THR A 624 18.91 -27.21 15.89
N ALA A 625 18.32 -28.03 15.03
CA ALA A 625 18.74 -28.17 13.61
C ALA A 625 18.68 -26.84 12.83
N ALA A 626 17.70 -26.00 13.11
CA ALA A 626 17.63 -24.67 12.54
C ALA A 626 18.80 -23.78 12.98
N LYS A 627 19.13 -23.79 14.29
CA LYS A 627 20.24 -23.02 14.85
C LYS A 627 21.59 -23.47 14.29
N GLU A 628 21.81 -24.76 14.13
CA GLU A 628 23.03 -25.33 13.51
C GLU A 628 23.22 -24.84 12.07
N LYS A 629 22.10 -24.63 11.33
CA LYS A 629 22.11 -24.04 9.98
C LYS A 629 22.13 -22.51 9.96
N GLY A 630 22.21 -21.86 11.13
CA GLY A 630 22.20 -20.40 11.24
C GLY A 630 20.86 -19.77 10.78
N GLN A 631 19.75 -20.49 10.92
CA GLN A 631 18.41 -20.05 10.48
C GLN A 631 17.47 -19.88 11.68
N ALA A 632 16.50 -18.97 11.55
CA ALA A 632 15.37 -18.94 12.46
C ALA A 632 14.53 -20.23 12.30
N PRO A 633 13.97 -20.81 13.40
CA PRO A 633 13.24 -22.07 13.34
C PRO A 633 12.06 -22.07 12.37
N ASP A 634 11.28 -20.99 12.31
CA ASP A 634 10.18 -20.81 11.35
C ASP A 634 10.68 -20.66 9.91
N THR A 635 11.84 -20.05 9.70
CA THR A 635 12.47 -19.97 8.37
C THR A 635 12.93 -21.35 7.91
N PHE A 636 13.51 -22.15 8.80
CA PHE A 636 13.89 -23.54 8.54
C PHE A 636 12.66 -24.37 8.13
N PHE A 637 11.57 -24.31 8.90
CA PHE A 637 10.30 -24.96 8.59
C PHE A 637 9.77 -24.55 7.21
N CYS A 638 9.66 -23.23 6.96
CA CYS A 638 9.14 -22.72 5.69
C CYS A 638 10.00 -23.08 4.47
N MET A 639 11.32 -23.21 4.64
CA MET A 639 12.22 -23.64 3.58
C MET A 639 12.05 -25.13 3.28
N ARG A 640 11.94 -25.99 4.32
CA ARG A 640 11.64 -27.41 4.16
C ARG A 640 10.29 -27.60 3.48
N LEU A 641 9.25 -26.89 3.92
CA LEU A 641 7.93 -26.90 3.30
C LEU A 641 8.00 -26.58 1.80
N LEU A 642 8.78 -25.58 1.41
CA LEU A 642 8.96 -25.19 0.00
C LEU A 642 9.66 -26.29 -0.81
N GLU A 643 10.76 -26.83 -0.29
CA GLU A 643 11.57 -27.84 -1.02
C GLU A 643 10.84 -29.18 -1.21
N GLU A 644 9.99 -29.57 -0.25
CA GLU A 644 9.32 -30.86 -0.25
C GLU A 644 7.91 -30.81 -0.88
N THR A 645 7.25 -29.66 -0.83
CA THR A 645 5.85 -29.56 -1.27
C THR A 645 5.59 -28.54 -2.37
N GLY A 646 6.54 -27.66 -2.66
CA GLY A 646 6.35 -26.52 -3.58
C GLY A 646 5.52 -25.36 -2.98
N ILE A 647 5.15 -25.41 -1.70
CA ILE A 647 4.34 -24.36 -1.05
C ILE A 647 5.25 -23.25 -0.52
N CYS A 648 5.10 -22.05 -1.08
CA CYS A 648 5.85 -20.87 -0.67
C CYS A 648 5.02 -19.99 0.27
N VAL A 649 5.42 -19.91 1.55
CA VAL A 649 4.83 -19.04 2.58
C VAL A 649 5.90 -18.05 3.10
N VAL A 650 5.55 -17.15 4.01
CA VAL A 650 6.51 -16.21 4.62
C VAL A 650 6.67 -16.54 6.10
N PRO A 651 7.91 -16.75 6.62
CA PRO A 651 8.16 -16.99 8.04
C PRO A 651 7.66 -15.84 8.92
N GLY A 652 7.16 -16.18 10.10
CA GLY A 652 6.65 -15.23 11.07
C GLY A 652 7.70 -14.25 11.58
N SER A 653 8.95 -14.72 11.73
CA SER A 653 10.10 -13.89 12.11
C SER A 653 10.27 -12.66 11.22
N GLY A 654 9.87 -12.74 9.94
CA GLY A 654 9.89 -11.61 9.00
C GLY A 654 8.86 -10.52 9.27
N PHE A 655 7.86 -10.79 10.12
CA PHE A 655 6.85 -9.81 10.58
C PHE A 655 7.09 -9.38 12.03
N GLY A 656 8.05 -10.01 12.71
CA GLY A 656 8.20 -9.98 14.15
C GLY A 656 7.20 -10.91 14.84
N GLN A 657 7.62 -11.50 15.96
CA GLN A 657 6.80 -12.38 16.79
C GLN A 657 7.38 -12.40 18.21
N ARG A 658 6.60 -12.87 19.19
CA ARG A 658 7.11 -13.05 20.55
C ARG A 658 8.21 -14.11 20.56
N GLU A 659 9.22 -13.92 21.40
CA GLU A 659 10.27 -14.90 21.58
C GLU A 659 9.70 -16.24 22.05
N GLY A 660 10.15 -17.32 21.42
CA GLY A 660 9.65 -18.68 21.72
C GLY A 660 8.38 -19.06 20.97
N THR A 661 7.77 -18.17 20.19
CA THR A 661 6.64 -18.50 19.31
C THR A 661 7.08 -18.56 17.86
N PHE A 662 6.45 -19.43 17.07
CA PHE A 662 6.79 -19.63 15.66
C PHE A 662 5.54 -19.57 14.81
N HIS A 663 5.58 -18.79 13.74
CA HIS A 663 4.46 -18.56 12.85
C HIS A 663 4.89 -18.62 11.38
N PHE A 664 3.90 -18.68 10.50
CA PHE A 664 4.06 -18.31 9.11
C PHE A 664 2.86 -17.51 8.61
N ARG A 665 3.08 -16.64 7.61
CA ARG A 665 1.98 -15.97 6.93
C ARG A 665 1.68 -16.65 5.62
N MET A 666 0.41 -16.96 5.39
CA MET A 666 -0.11 -17.48 4.13
C MET A 666 -1.24 -16.60 3.61
N THR A 667 -1.31 -16.39 2.28
CA THR A 667 -2.48 -15.75 1.66
C THR A 667 -3.62 -16.75 1.45
N ILE A 668 -4.87 -16.27 1.62
CA ILE A 668 -6.08 -17.07 1.32
C ILE A 668 -6.55 -16.90 -0.13
N LEU A 669 -5.75 -16.28 -1.00
CA LEU A 669 -6.14 -15.90 -2.36
C LEU A 669 -6.23 -17.05 -3.38
N PRO A 670 -5.48 -18.18 -3.32
CA PRO A 670 -5.60 -19.24 -4.31
C PRO A 670 -7.05 -19.65 -4.56
N PRO A 671 -7.42 -20.14 -5.75
CA PRO A 671 -8.75 -20.72 -6.02
C PRO A 671 -9.15 -21.71 -4.93
N THR A 672 -10.43 -21.77 -4.57
CA THR A 672 -10.90 -22.53 -3.39
C THR A 672 -10.42 -23.98 -3.38
N GLU A 673 -10.50 -24.67 -4.52
CA GLU A 673 -10.06 -26.06 -4.64
C GLU A 673 -8.54 -26.21 -4.45
N LYS A 674 -7.76 -25.28 -5.06
CA LYS A 674 -6.30 -25.26 -4.86
C LYS A 674 -5.94 -24.90 -3.41
N LEU A 675 -6.68 -24.00 -2.78
CA LEU A 675 -6.46 -23.63 -1.37
C LEU A 675 -6.70 -24.83 -0.46
N LYS A 676 -7.78 -25.58 -0.66
CA LYS A 676 -8.07 -26.79 0.12
C LYS A 676 -6.93 -27.80 0.03
N VAL A 677 -6.53 -28.15 -1.18
CA VAL A 677 -5.39 -29.07 -1.42
C VAL A 677 -4.10 -28.56 -0.79
N LEU A 678 -3.84 -27.24 -0.89
CA LEU A 678 -2.66 -26.61 -0.27
C LEU A 678 -2.69 -26.76 1.24
N LEU A 679 -3.83 -26.47 1.88
CA LEU A 679 -4.00 -26.56 3.34
C LEU A 679 -3.83 -27.99 3.84
N GLU A 680 -4.44 -28.97 3.17
CA GLU A 680 -4.32 -30.39 3.49
C GLU A 680 -2.87 -30.88 3.33
N LYS A 681 -2.21 -30.51 2.23
CA LYS A 681 -0.80 -30.85 1.97
C LYS A 681 0.16 -30.23 3.01
N LEU A 682 -0.10 -28.97 3.41
CA LEU A 682 0.68 -28.31 4.45
C LEU A 682 0.48 -29.00 5.81
N SER A 683 -0.75 -29.37 6.15
CA SER A 683 -1.08 -30.09 7.39
C SER A 683 -0.39 -31.47 7.43
N SER A 684 -0.41 -32.24 6.34
CA SER A 684 0.30 -33.52 6.25
C SER A 684 1.82 -33.34 6.40
N PHE A 685 2.40 -32.37 5.66
CA PHE A 685 3.82 -32.04 5.80
C PHE A 685 4.19 -31.67 7.25
N TYR A 686 3.38 -30.85 7.91
CA TYR A 686 3.62 -30.47 9.30
C TYR A 686 3.66 -31.69 10.23
N THR A 687 2.71 -32.61 10.08
CA THR A 687 2.64 -33.85 10.87
C THR A 687 3.90 -34.72 10.66
N GLU A 688 4.34 -34.88 9.42
CA GLU A 688 5.56 -35.62 9.08
C GLU A 688 6.81 -34.92 9.62
N PHE A 689 6.89 -33.60 9.49
CA PHE A 689 7.98 -32.79 10.02
C PHE A 689 8.08 -32.92 11.53
N VAL A 690 6.97 -32.84 12.27
CA VAL A 690 6.97 -33.03 13.72
C VAL A 690 7.45 -34.42 14.07
N LYS A 691 7.00 -35.46 13.38
CA LYS A 691 7.43 -36.86 13.60
C LYS A 691 8.94 -37.05 13.34
N GLU A 692 9.50 -36.42 12.31
CA GLU A 692 10.96 -36.48 12.00
C GLU A 692 11.80 -35.88 13.13
N PHE A 693 11.32 -34.81 13.78
CA PHE A 693 12.06 -34.07 14.80
C PHE A 693 11.59 -34.31 16.25
N SER A 694 10.67 -35.27 16.47
CA SER A 694 10.22 -35.67 17.83
C SER A 694 11.19 -36.55 18.59
#